data_03b845faeb0164be8c7a1a58a5e8ea30
#
_entry.id   03b845faeb0164be8c7a1a58a5e8ea30
#
_cell.length_a   1.000
_cell.length_b   1.000
_cell.length_c   1.000
_cell.angle_alpha   90.00
_cell.angle_beta   90.00
_cell.angle_gamma   90.00
#
_symmetry.space_group_name_H-M   'P 1'
#
loop_
_entity.id
_entity.type
_entity.pdbx_description
1 polymer ?
#
loop_
_entity_poly.entity_id
_entity_poly.type
_entity_poly.pdbx_seq_one_letter_code
_entity_poly.pdbx_strand_id
1 'polypeptide(L)'
;MKFNTITRILLPVLCIVASQTTFAEEKAKNIMELDTVTVYGTVENPNFENFSKAGSVSSRAMNVNAMQNLDSIVRSVAGGYTQIDPGQGGVSVNIRNMSGLGRVNTLVDGVPQTQLGTSANGGGKFHTDGNGPMSQFSTLIDQNFLTRVDIAKGYNNGAAGLNALAGSANFKTIDVEDILLEQHKVGVLSRFNYGNNDLGKNGMIALAGKVDVLESGSLGSLLAFSKSSISQNYRRGNGTMASDSAYMQGLKNHPESYMGKIAFKPNQDSEFKLSGRQYKNSLVGRNIDSATYSLESSYRPQSDWIDLKFLTAVTETKQDFHDDAKLWTLEDASTKNKMWMFDLNNTSRFESGKLSALLTYGVNLMRNKYSRDLPESKNNDGAIRNAAFGPAGKQNIDSLYLDTEWKYGIFTLNSSLHYSRYQLKGYKPECDSDDMDYCFPSFGFDVNKKHYKLNPSATLAFQVVDWFQPFVSYKQTSRSPNVQEMFNTSRNGLSVNPFLKPESAKTYEIGFNIHQDNVLLNNDILGLKAVYFNSRIKDYLYNLSLYGCGPTVCRNSSDATNAIQFQIYVNHPEKVKNRGWEVELAYDSDAFFVNGSYTRTESTAPTSKGATILYGFGTEAYTQLPKDYATLELGAKLLDKKLTLSSIFKYTGKAKRVGIDLDEDGNIIHEQLPNIPVIIDLYANYKVNKHLTLKVGVQNVMNRNYLDALNAYNSSSSEEYDSDTDTYRFTNSARGRTYTLGAEVRF
;
A
#
# COMPACT_ATOMS: atom_id res chain seq x y z
N MET A 1 -28.75 20.08 -10.65
CA MET A 1 -27.66 19.62 -11.52
C MET A 1 -26.48 20.56 -11.36
N LYS A 2 -25.53 20.17 -10.50
CA LYS A 2 -24.25 20.89 -10.34
C LYS A 2 -23.23 20.19 -11.21
N PHE A 3 -22.89 20.77 -12.35
CA PHE A 3 -21.74 20.34 -13.14
C PHE A 3 -20.47 20.65 -12.38
N ASN A 4 -19.67 19.64 -12.15
CA ASN A 4 -18.40 19.75 -11.43
C ASN A 4 -17.46 20.71 -12.14
N THR A 5 -16.82 21.57 -11.40
CA THR A 5 -15.90 22.64 -11.83
C THR A 5 -14.72 22.15 -12.70
N ILE A 6 -14.41 20.87 -12.67
CA ILE A 6 -13.31 20.24 -13.44
C ILE A 6 -13.59 20.23 -14.95
N THR A 7 -14.85 20.08 -15.36
CA THR A 7 -15.22 20.06 -16.79
C THR A 7 -15.06 21.43 -17.48
N ARG A 8 -15.00 22.52 -16.71
CA ARG A 8 -14.84 23.87 -17.27
C ARG A 8 -13.40 24.31 -17.50
N ILE A 9 -12.42 23.66 -16.88
CA ILE A 9 -10.98 24.02 -17.00
C ILE A 9 -10.30 23.25 -18.13
N LEU A 10 -10.83 22.11 -18.53
CA LEU A 10 -10.19 21.19 -19.49
C LEU A 10 -10.60 21.44 -20.97
N LEU A 11 -11.70 22.13 -21.23
CA LEU A 11 -12.16 22.39 -22.60
C LEU A 11 -11.27 23.36 -23.45
N PRO A 12 -10.62 24.38 -22.88
CA PRO A 12 -9.79 25.28 -23.69
C PRO A 12 -8.45 24.70 -24.14
N VAL A 13 -7.95 23.64 -23.49
CA VAL A 13 -6.62 23.06 -23.80
C VAL A 13 -6.65 22.16 -25.04
N LEU A 14 -7.79 21.59 -25.39
CA LEU A 14 -7.92 20.70 -26.55
C LEU A 14 -7.92 21.44 -27.91
N CYS A 15 -8.23 22.75 -27.94
CA CYS A 15 -8.31 23.52 -29.18
C CYS A 15 -6.99 24.10 -29.67
N ILE A 16 -5.88 24.02 -28.88
CA ILE A 16 -4.60 24.65 -29.26
C ILE A 16 -3.65 23.69 -30.03
N VAL A 17 -3.94 22.38 -30.05
CA VAL A 17 -3.04 21.37 -30.64
C VAL A 17 -3.12 21.27 -32.18
N ALA A 18 -3.98 22.03 -32.85
CA ALA A 18 -4.32 21.82 -34.27
C ALA A 18 -3.55 22.68 -35.27
N SER A 19 -2.46 23.37 -34.94
CA SER A 19 -1.72 24.12 -35.97
C SER A 19 -0.21 24.18 -35.75
N GLN A 20 0.46 23.66 -36.74
CA GLN A 20 1.81 23.94 -37.29
C GLN A 20 2.99 23.02 -36.91
N THR A 21 3.49 22.43 -38.00
CA THR A 21 4.72 21.67 -38.19
C THR A 21 5.92 22.58 -38.50
N THR A 22 7.12 22.26 -38.04
CA THR A 22 8.35 21.89 -38.80
C THR A 22 9.65 22.08 -38.02
N PHE A 23 10.50 21.00 -38.09
CA PHE A 23 11.97 20.85 -38.02
C PHE A 23 12.82 21.39 -36.87
N ALA A 24 13.59 20.53 -36.20
CA ALA A 24 14.97 20.15 -36.44
C ALA A 24 15.53 19.21 -35.34
N GLU A 25 16.37 18.27 -35.78
CA GLU A 25 17.13 17.28 -34.97
C GLU A 25 18.34 17.95 -34.30
N GLU A 26 18.61 17.55 -33.01
CA GLU A 26 19.99 17.48 -32.53
C GLU A 26 20.15 16.46 -31.37
N LYS A 27 21.24 15.69 -31.43
CA LYS A 27 21.59 14.58 -30.55
C LYS A 27 21.90 15.05 -29.12
N ALA A 28 21.21 14.53 -28.13
CA ALA A 28 21.57 14.70 -26.72
C ALA A 28 22.51 13.56 -26.25
N LYS A 29 23.61 13.93 -25.64
CA LYS A 29 24.58 13.07 -24.96
C LYS A 29 23.95 12.47 -23.68
N ASN A 30 24.14 11.16 -23.51
CA ASN A 30 23.81 10.44 -22.29
C ASN A 30 24.60 11.00 -21.10
N ILE A 31 23.90 11.59 -20.15
CA ILE A 31 24.40 11.89 -18.80
C ILE A 31 23.70 10.88 -17.87
N MET A 32 24.50 10.06 -17.21
CA MET A 32 24.06 9.07 -16.24
C MET A 32 23.63 9.82 -14.97
N GLU A 33 22.33 9.96 -14.74
CA GLU A 33 21.77 10.57 -13.53
C GLU A 33 21.54 9.53 -12.45
N LEU A 34 22.18 9.69 -11.31
CA LEU A 34 21.88 8.95 -10.07
C LEU A 34 20.79 9.70 -9.31
N ASP A 35 19.57 9.23 -9.45
CA ASP A 35 18.42 9.83 -8.78
C ASP A 35 18.09 9.13 -7.45
N THR A 36 17.84 9.95 -6.43
CA THR A 36 17.05 9.55 -5.27
C THR A 36 15.65 9.12 -5.74
N VAL A 37 15.47 7.82 -6.00
CA VAL A 37 14.20 7.14 -6.29
C VAL A 37 13.16 7.98 -7.06
N THR A 38 13.58 8.67 -8.10
CA THR A 38 12.70 9.18 -9.15
C THR A 38 13.40 8.98 -10.49
N VAL A 39 13.34 7.78 -11.02
CA VAL A 39 13.91 7.49 -12.33
C VAL A 39 12.90 7.91 -13.38
N TYR A 40 13.14 9.06 -14.00
CA TYR A 40 12.61 9.39 -15.31
C TYR A 40 13.65 8.95 -16.34
N GLY A 41 13.56 7.72 -16.75
CA GLY A 41 14.29 7.14 -17.85
C GLY A 41 13.60 5.87 -18.23
N THR A 42 13.51 5.56 -19.49
CA THR A 42 13.13 4.24 -19.98
C THR A 42 14.17 3.23 -19.47
N VAL A 43 13.98 2.76 -18.24
CA VAL A 43 14.75 1.63 -17.72
C VAL A 43 14.26 0.42 -18.51
N GLU A 44 15.11 -0.15 -19.35
CA GLU A 44 14.76 -1.30 -20.19
C GLU A 44 14.20 -2.46 -19.37
N ASN A 45 14.55 -2.57 -18.09
CA ASN A 45 13.93 -3.53 -17.18
C ASN A 45 14.01 -3.05 -15.70
N PRO A 46 12.94 -2.47 -15.13
CA PRO A 46 12.93 -1.96 -13.74
C PRO A 46 13.22 -3.05 -12.69
N ASN A 47 13.13 -4.33 -13.05
CA ASN A 47 13.41 -5.41 -12.12
C ASN A 47 14.90 -5.52 -11.77
N PHE A 48 15.83 -4.95 -12.56
CA PHE A 48 17.27 -5.03 -12.32
C PHE A 48 17.87 -3.84 -11.58
N GLU A 49 17.23 -2.68 -11.59
CA GLU A 49 17.68 -1.46 -10.90
C GLU A 49 17.99 -1.70 -9.42
N ASN A 50 17.26 -2.62 -8.78
CA ASN A 50 17.39 -2.91 -7.36
C ASN A 50 18.69 -3.62 -6.98
N PHE A 51 19.34 -4.31 -7.91
CA PHE A 51 20.52 -5.13 -7.64
C PHE A 51 21.82 -4.34 -7.68
N SER A 52 21.77 -3.10 -8.17
CA SER A 52 22.90 -2.16 -8.13
C SER A 52 22.88 -1.22 -6.92
N LYS A 53 21.78 -1.22 -6.13
CA LYS A 53 21.59 -0.34 -4.97
C LYS A 53 21.72 -1.09 -3.66
N ALA A 54 22.65 -0.67 -2.79
CA ALA A 54 22.77 -1.20 -1.44
C ALA A 54 21.51 -0.91 -0.62
N GLY A 55 21.09 -1.88 0.19
CA GLY A 55 19.90 -1.78 1.04
C GLY A 55 18.69 -2.54 0.50
N SER A 56 17.59 -2.45 1.22
CA SER A 56 16.40 -3.28 1.02
C SER A 56 15.31 -2.53 0.24
N VAL A 57 15.58 -2.24 -1.02
CA VAL A 57 14.61 -1.61 -1.95
C VAL A 57 14.33 -2.58 -3.10
N SER A 58 13.09 -2.62 -3.55
CA SER A 58 12.66 -3.50 -4.65
C SER A 58 11.60 -2.78 -5.50
N SER A 59 11.63 -2.98 -6.81
CA SER A 59 10.63 -2.49 -7.76
C SER A 59 10.01 -3.63 -8.55
N ARG A 60 8.74 -3.49 -8.91
CA ARG A 60 8.04 -4.44 -9.78
C ARG A 60 7.15 -3.70 -10.77
N ALA A 61 7.23 -4.11 -12.02
CA ALA A 61 6.32 -3.65 -13.07
C ALA A 61 4.90 -4.16 -12.84
N MET A 62 3.92 -3.40 -13.30
CA MET A 62 2.50 -3.68 -13.19
C MET A 62 1.85 -3.82 -14.56
N ASN A 63 0.68 -4.44 -14.59
CA ASN A 63 -0.11 -4.61 -15.83
C ASN A 63 0.56 -5.39 -16.96
N VAL A 64 1.56 -6.20 -16.64
CA VAL A 64 2.23 -7.07 -17.61
C VAL A 64 1.28 -8.19 -18.07
N ASN A 65 0.66 -8.88 -17.13
CA ASN A 65 -0.23 -10.01 -17.39
C ASN A 65 -1.72 -9.62 -17.30
N ALA A 66 -2.58 -10.36 -18.02
CA ALA A 66 -4.02 -10.13 -17.99
C ALA A 66 -4.60 -10.33 -16.59
N MET A 67 -5.26 -9.31 -16.02
CA MET A 67 -5.94 -9.38 -14.72
C MET A 67 -5.06 -9.86 -13.55
N GLN A 68 -3.73 -9.76 -13.66
CA GLN A 68 -2.86 -9.99 -12.52
C GLN A 68 -3.17 -8.94 -11.45
N ASN A 69 -3.54 -9.38 -10.26
CA ASN A 69 -3.96 -8.48 -9.21
C ASN A 69 -2.77 -7.86 -8.48
N LEU A 70 -3.02 -6.74 -7.82
CA LEU A 70 -2.04 -5.99 -7.04
C LEU A 70 -1.41 -6.83 -5.91
N ASP A 71 -2.20 -7.73 -5.32
CA ASP A 71 -1.74 -8.69 -4.33
C ASP A 71 -0.60 -9.57 -4.85
N SER A 72 -0.80 -10.19 -6.03
CA SER A 72 0.22 -11.06 -6.64
C SER A 72 1.51 -10.31 -6.96
N ILE A 73 1.41 -9.04 -7.35
CA ILE A 73 2.57 -8.18 -7.67
C ILE A 73 3.36 -7.82 -6.41
N VAL A 74 2.69 -7.37 -5.35
CA VAL A 74 3.36 -7.01 -4.09
C VAL A 74 4.02 -8.24 -3.44
N ARG A 75 3.38 -9.41 -3.49
CA ARG A 75 3.95 -10.66 -2.94
C ARG A 75 5.13 -11.20 -3.75
N SER A 76 5.32 -10.75 -4.99
CA SER A 76 6.52 -11.07 -5.76
C SER A 76 7.77 -10.32 -5.29
N VAL A 77 7.62 -9.36 -4.38
CA VAL A 77 8.70 -8.66 -3.70
C VAL A 77 9.01 -9.36 -2.39
N ALA A 78 10.27 -9.73 -2.14
CA ALA A 78 10.67 -10.32 -0.87
C ALA A 78 10.36 -9.37 0.30
N GLY A 79 9.81 -9.89 1.39
CA GLY A 79 9.37 -9.11 2.55
C GLY A 79 8.00 -8.43 2.39
N GLY A 80 7.43 -8.41 1.17
CA GLY A 80 6.12 -7.85 0.89
C GLY A 80 4.99 -8.87 1.04
N TYR A 81 3.90 -8.47 1.67
CA TYR A 81 2.66 -9.24 1.76
C TYR A 81 1.47 -8.28 1.73
N THR A 82 0.28 -8.76 1.43
CA THR A 82 -0.90 -7.90 1.31
C THR A 82 -2.07 -8.41 2.14
N GLN A 83 -2.89 -7.48 2.55
CA GLN A 83 -4.23 -7.75 3.05
C GLN A 83 -5.23 -7.11 2.11
N ILE A 84 -6.18 -7.90 1.63
CA ILE A 84 -7.25 -7.44 0.76
C ILE A 84 -8.46 -7.12 1.62
N ASP A 85 -9.05 -5.95 1.41
CA ASP A 85 -10.32 -5.59 2.00
C ASP A 85 -11.43 -5.73 0.95
N PRO A 86 -12.20 -6.83 0.97
CA PRO A 86 -13.28 -7.02 0.01
C PRO A 86 -14.41 -6.01 0.19
N GLY A 87 -14.58 -5.48 1.41
CA GLY A 87 -15.61 -4.50 1.74
C GLY A 87 -15.27 -3.07 1.27
N GLN A 88 -14.02 -2.79 0.90
CA GLN A 88 -13.59 -1.48 0.38
C GLN A 88 -12.97 -1.57 -1.03
N GLY A 89 -12.63 -2.79 -1.46
CA GLY A 89 -11.89 -2.98 -2.70
C GLY A 89 -10.45 -2.47 -2.65
N GLY A 90 -9.93 -2.20 -1.45
CA GLY A 90 -8.56 -1.70 -1.23
C GLY A 90 -7.58 -2.82 -0.91
N VAL A 91 -6.30 -2.58 -1.19
CA VAL A 91 -5.20 -3.48 -0.84
C VAL A 91 -4.22 -2.75 0.07
N SER A 92 -3.99 -3.31 1.26
CA SER A 92 -3.00 -2.81 2.22
C SER A 92 -1.70 -3.60 2.10
N VAL A 93 -0.59 -2.89 2.06
CA VAL A 93 0.74 -3.49 1.99
C VAL A 93 1.29 -3.71 3.39
N ASN A 94 1.80 -4.92 3.63
CA ASN A 94 2.54 -5.28 4.84
C ASN A 94 3.98 -5.56 4.46
N ILE A 95 4.91 -5.14 5.29
CA ILE A 95 6.34 -5.32 5.08
C ILE A 95 6.95 -6.00 6.31
N ARG A 96 7.68 -7.11 6.10
CA ARG A 96 8.42 -7.82 7.16
C ARG A 96 7.57 -8.16 8.37
N ASN A 97 6.40 -8.72 8.15
CA ASN A 97 5.46 -9.09 9.21
C ASN A 97 4.98 -7.92 10.10
N MET A 98 5.10 -6.69 9.62
CA MET A 98 4.54 -5.52 10.26
C MET A 98 3.26 -5.11 9.54
N SER A 99 2.14 -5.58 10.07
CA SER A 99 0.80 -5.26 9.63
C SER A 99 0.17 -4.19 10.54
N GLY A 100 -1.01 -3.75 10.19
CA GLY A 100 -1.79 -2.81 10.98
C GLY A 100 -1.75 -1.38 10.44
N LEU A 101 -2.42 -0.49 11.17
CA LEU A 101 -2.71 0.86 10.71
C LEU A 101 -1.46 1.73 10.58
N GLY A 102 -1.04 2.00 9.33
CA GLY A 102 0.00 2.98 9.04
C GLY A 102 1.43 2.57 9.39
N ARG A 103 1.72 1.28 9.58
CA ARG A 103 3.11 0.82 9.75
C ARG A 103 3.89 0.82 8.44
N VAL A 104 3.21 0.65 7.32
CA VAL A 104 3.75 0.87 5.98
C VAL A 104 3.18 2.16 5.42
N ASN A 105 4.04 3.06 4.98
CA ASN A 105 3.62 4.28 4.30
C ASN A 105 3.29 3.95 2.84
N THR A 106 2.00 3.90 2.51
CA THR A 106 1.55 3.66 1.15
C THR A 106 1.36 4.99 0.43
N LEU A 107 2.04 5.13 -0.72
CA LEU A 107 2.01 6.35 -1.52
C LEU A 107 1.53 6.05 -2.95
N VAL A 108 0.96 7.05 -3.59
CA VAL A 108 0.71 7.06 -5.03
C VAL A 108 1.34 8.32 -5.60
N ASP A 109 2.31 8.16 -6.51
CA ASP A 109 3.15 9.25 -7.05
C ASP A 109 3.77 10.13 -5.93
N GLY A 110 4.27 9.50 -4.86
CA GLY A 110 4.87 10.19 -3.72
C GLY A 110 3.87 10.80 -2.71
N VAL A 111 2.57 10.77 -2.98
CA VAL A 111 1.54 11.32 -2.10
C VAL A 111 1.00 10.24 -1.15
N PRO A 112 1.13 10.40 0.19
CA PRO A 112 0.64 9.43 1.17
C PRO A 112 -0.88 9.20 1.07
N GLN A 113 -1.29 7.95 1.21
CA GLN A 113 -2.69 7.55 1.28
C GLN A 113 -3.08 7.41 2.76
N THR A 114 -3.88 8.34 3.27
CA THR A 114 -4.15 8.45 4.71
C THR A 114 -5.60 8.17 5.10
N GLN A 115 -6.46 7.71 4.16
CA GLN A 115 -7.84 7.41 4.49
C GLN A 115 -7.93 6.28 5.51
N LEU A 116 -8.88 6.42 6.42
CA LEU A 116 -9.37 5.34 7.26
C LEU A 116 -10.61 4.76 6.61
N GLY A 117 -10.51 3.53 6.18
CA GLY A 117 -11.65 2.79 5.73
C GLY A 117 -12.35 2.13 6.91
N THR A 118 -13.65 1.99 6.82
CA THR A 118 -14.41 1.06 7.65
C THR A 118 -14.81 -0.12 6.78
N SER A 119 -14.54 -1.32 7.26
CA SER A 119 -14.91 -2.55 6.59
C SER A 119 -15.83 -3.35 7.48
N ALA A 120 -16.87 -3.96 6.90
CA ALA A 120 -17.57 -5.02 7.59
C ALA A 120 -16.63 -6.23 7.68
N ASN A 121 -16.51 -6.85 8.84
CA ASN A 121 -15.81 -8.12 8.96
C ASN A 121 -16.48 -9.16 8.06
N GLY A 122 -15.70 -9.76 7.16
CA GLY A 122 -16.25 -10.63 6.15
C GLY A 122 -16.93 -9.93 4.97
N GLY A 123 -17.09 -8.60 5.03
CA GLY A 123 -17.52 -7.77 3.90
C GLY A 123 -18.97 -7.92 3.44
N GLY A 124 -19.79 -8.66 4.15
CA GLY A 124 -21.14 -8.99 3.73
C GLY A 124 -22.16 -7.88 3.99
N LYS A 125 -23.19 -7.83 3.16
CA LYS A 125 -24.31 -6.90 3.26
C LYS A 125 -25.12 -7.04 4.55
N PHE A 126 -25.10 -8.22 5.16
CA PHE A 126 -25.95 -8.56 6.31
C PHE A 126 -25.19 -8.60 7.63
N HIS A 127 -23.92 -8.26 7.63
CA HIS A 127 -23.12 -8.31 8.84
C HIS A 127 -23.31 -7.04 9.67
N THR A 128 -23.97 -7.18 10.81
CA THR A 128 -24.26 -6.07 11.72
C THR A 128 -23.14 -5.86 12.75
N ASP A 129 -22.33 -6.87 13.00
CA ASP A 129 -21.30 -6.87 14.02
C ASP A 129 -19.91 -6.87 13.40
N GLY A 130 -19.04 -6.00 13.81
CA GLY A 130 -17.65 -6.06 13.44
C GLY A 130 -17.23 -5.23 12.24
N ASN A 131 -17.70 -4.03 12.19
CA ASN A 131 -17.10 -3.02 11.32
C ASN A 131 -15.84 -2.49 11.98
N GLY A 132 -14.74 -2.64 11.32
CA GLY A 132 -13.46 -2.14 11.77
C GLY A 132 -12.76 -1.36 10.69
N PRO A 133 -11.93 -0.39 11.08
CA PRO A 133 -11.06 0.24 10.13
C PRO A 133 -9.98 -0.76 9.70
N MET A 134 -9.79 -0.84 8.41
CA MET A 134 -8.63 -1.48 7.80
C MET A 134 -7.42 -0.53 7.84
N SER A 135 -6.34 -0.83 7.15
CA SER A 135 -5.20 0.08 7.09
C SER A 135 -5.62 1.47 6.61
N GLN A 136 -5.17 2.51 7.29
CA GLN A 136 -5.38 3.90 6.84
C GLN A 136 -4.64 4.23 5.54
N PHE A 137 -3.73 3.36 5.08
CA PHE A 137 -2.91 3.58 3.91
C PHE A 137 -3.19 2.56 2.79
N SER A 138 -4.42 2.10 2.67
CA SER A 138 -4.80 1.27 1.53
C SER A 138 -4.85 2.09 0.23
N THR A 139 -4.56 1.44 -0.89
CA THR A 139 -4.66 2.09 -2.20
C THR A 139 -6.11 2.19 -2.65
N LEU A 140 -6.54 3.40 -2.99
CA LEU A 140 -7.81 3.69 -3.65
C LEU A 140 -7.54 4.23 -5.06
N ILE A 141 -7.03 3.38 -5.93
CA ILE A 141 -6.77 3.70 -7.33
C ILE A 141 -6.96 2.44 -8.17
N ASP A 142 -7.50 2.60 -9.37
CA ASP A 142 -7.61 1.50 -10.32
C ASP A 142 -6.20 1.08 -10.78
N GLN A 143 -5.92 -0.21 -10.67
CA GLN A 143 -4.61 -0.77 -11.04
C GLN A 143 -4.26 -0.54 -12.51
N ASN A 144 -5.24 -0.29 -13.40
CA ASN A 144 -4.98 0.01 -14.80
C ASN A 144 -4.15 1.29 -15.01
N PHE A 145 -4.20 2.24 -14.05
CA PHE A 145 -3.39 3.45 -14.09
C PHE A 145 -1.96 3.23 -13.60
N LEU A 146 -1.67 2.10 -12.97
CA LEU A 146 -0.37 1.86 -12.35
C LEU A 146 0.61 1.26 -13.36
N THR A 147 1.88 1.67 -13.28
CA THR A 147 2.98 1.17 -14.08
C THR A 147 3.94 0.31 -13.28
N ARG A 148 4.18 0.67 -12.02
CA ARG A 148 5.07 -0.07 -11.12
C ARG A 148 4.75 0.22 -9.65
N VAL A 149 5.30 -0.62 -8.77
CA VAL A 149 5.38 -0.37 -7.34
C VAL A 149 6.84 -0.44 -6.88
N ASP A 150 7.24 0.57 -6.09
CA ASP A 150 8.55 0.64 -5.44
C ASP A 150 8.35 0.40 -3.94
N ILE A 151 9.01 -0.63 -3.40
CA ILE A 151 8.90 -1.03 -1.99
C ILE A 151 10.26 -0.85 -1.32
N ALA A 152 10.33 0.05 -0.33
CA ALA A 152 11.47 0.22 0.53
C ALA A 152 11.20 -0.37 1.91
N LYS A 153 12.08 -1.25 2.39
CA LYS A 153 11.91 -2.00 3.64
C LYS A 153 12.73 -1.37 4.76
N GLY A 154 12.06 -1.05 5.86
CA GLY A 154 12.63 -0.27 6.96
C GLY A 154 12.70 1.20 6.61
N TYR A 155 13.90 1.75 6.51
CA TYR A 155 14.12 3.15 6.18
C TYR A 155 13.97 3.41 4.66
N ASN A 156 13.45 4.58 4.32
CA ASN A 156 13.46 5.14 2.97
C ASN A 156 13.88 6.62 3.01
N ASN A 157 14.49 7.10 1.94
CA ASN A 157 14.97 8.47 1.83
C ASN A 157 13.80 9.46 1.65
N GLY A 158 14.04 10.70 2.05
CA GLY A 158 13.13 11.82 1.85
C GLY A 158 11.77 11.64 2.54
N ALA A 159 10.75 12.27 1.97
CA ALA A 159 9.40 12.28 2.52
C ALA A 159 8.76 10.88 2.60
N ALA A 160 9.12 9.96 1.74
CA ALA A 160 8.60 8.59 1.74
C ALA A 160 8.99 7.80 2.99
N GLY A 161 10.12 8.13 3.63
CA GLY A 161 10.59 7.50 4.86
C GLY A 161 9.97 8.06 6.15
N LEU A 162 9.22 9.13 6.06
CA LEU A 162 8.63 9.78 7.22
C LEU A 162 7.40 9.02 7.73
N ASN A 163 7.26 8.90 9.05
CA ASN A 163 6.16 8.20 9.71
C ASN A 163 5.95 6.75 9.20
N ALA A 164 7.02 6.08 8.77
CA ALA A 164 7.02 4.73 8.25
C ALA A 164 7.83 3.83 9.19
N LEU A 165 7.18 2.89 9.89
CA LEU A 165 7.86 1.97 10.81
C LEU A 165 8.53 0.81 10.07
N ALA A 166 7.78 0.19 9.15
CA ALA A 166 8.18 -0.98 8.38
C ALA A 166 8.80 -0.62 7.02
N GLY A 167 8.52 0.58 6.54
CA GLY A 167 8.95 1.04 5.23
C GLY A 167 7.81 1.67 4.43
N SER A 168 7.98 1.75 3.13
CA SER A 168 7.01 2.37 2.24
C SER A 168 6.77 1.55 0.98
N ALA A 169 5.57 1.71 0.39
CA ALA A 169 5.19 1.19 -0.91
C ALA A 169 4.66 2.35 -1.77
N ASN A 170 5.39 2.73 -2.80
CA ASN A 170 5.04 3.84 -3.68
C ASN A 170 4.58 3.31 -5.03
N PHE A 171 3.30 3.49 -5.33
CA PHE A 171 2.68 3.12 -6.59
C PHE A 171 2.83 4.26 -7.59
N LYS A 172 3.34 3.96 -8.77
CA LYS A 172 3.53 4.94 -9.85
C LYS A 172 2.43 4.81 -10.87
N THR A 173 1.87 5.94 -11.28
CA THR A 173 0.83 6.00 -12.32
C THR A 173 1.43 6.29 -13.69
N ILE A 174 0.67 5.94 -14.75
CA ILE A 174 1.04 6.27 -16.14
C ILE A 174 1.31 7.77 -16.29
N ASP A 175 2.28 8.09 -17.15
CA ASP A 175 2.63 9.46 -17.55
C ASP A 175 2.52 9.63 -19.08
N VAL A 176 2.79 10.81 -19.59
CA VAL A 176 2.72 11.12 -21.04
C VAL A 176 3.60 10.18 -21.85
N GLU A 177 4.82 9.96 -21.39
CA GLU A 177 5.81 9.11 -22.05
C GLU A 177 5.40 7.62 -22.08
N ASP A 178 4.60 7.15 -21.12
CA ASP A 178 4.09 5.78 -21.09
C ASP A 178 3.06 5.50 -22.20
N ILE A 179 2.51 6.55 -22.82
CA ILE A 179 1.44 6.47 -23.83
C ILE A 179 1.97 6.74 -25.22
N LEU A 180 2.85 7.73 -25.37
CA LEU A 180 3.40 8.11 -26.67
C LEU A 180 4.27 6.97 -27.24
N LEU A 181 4.07 6.64 -28.50
CA LEU A 181 5.03 5.86 -29.27
C LEU A 181 6.20 6.75 -29.67
N GLU A 182 7.36 6.13 -29.91
CA GLU A 182 8.55 6.87 -30.37
C GLU A 182 8.23 7.80 -31.52
N GLN A 183 8.72 9.03 -31.46
CA GLN A 183 8.55 10.11 -32.46
C GLN A 183 7.09 10.60 -32.63
N HIS A 184 6.12 10.11 -31.86
CA HIS A 184 4.75 10.59 -31.93
C HIS A 184 4.49 11.68 -30.89
N LYS A 185 3.80 12.76 -31.33
CA LYS A 185 3.41 13.88 -30.44
C LYS A 185 2.03 13.67 -29.81
N VAL A 186 1.27 12.71 -30.28
CA VAL A 186 -0.05 12.33 -29.75
C VAL A 186 -0.11 10.81 -29.67
N GLY A 187 -0.70 10.30 -28.61
CA GLY A 187 -0.84 8.87 -28.38
C GLY A 187 -2.14 8.50 -27.68
N VAL A 188 -2.55 7.26 -27.89
CA VAL A 188 -3.69 6.61 -27.24
C VAL A 188 -3.25 5.29 -26.69
N LEU A 189 -3.54 5.03 -25.41
CA LEU A 189 -3.39 3.72 -24.80
C LEU A 189 -4.77 3.25 -24.33
N SER A 190 -5.17 2.06 -24.78
CA SER A 190 -6.37 1.40 -24.29
C SER A 190 -6.06 0.01 -23.78
N ARG A 191 -6.63 -0.34 -22.64
CA ARG A 191 -6.57 -1.68 -22.05
C ARG A 191 -7.98 -2.19 -21.81
N PHE A 192 -8.22 -3.42 -22.19
CA PHE A 192 -9.44 -4.14 -21.85
C PHE A 192 -9.06 -5.51 -21.31
N ASN A 193 -9.67 -5.89 -20.19
CA ASN A 193 -9.46 -7.20 -19.60
C ASN A 193 -10.80 -7.79 -19.14
N TYR A 194 -10.89 -9.11 -19.24
CA TYR A 194 -12.01 -9.91 -18.78
C TYR A 194 -11.49 -11.16 -18.04
N GLY A 195 -12.13 -11.49 -16.93
CA GLY A 195 -11.89 -12.74 -16.20
C GLY A 195 -13.21 -13.42 -15.87
N ASN A 196 -13.26 -14.72 -16.10
CA ASN A 196 -14.42 -15.51 -15.68
C ASN A 196 -14.43 -15.74 -14.16
N ASN A 197 -15.33 -16.61 -13.67
CA ASN A 197 -15.47 -16.91 -12.25
C ASN A 197 -15.64 -15.65 -11.40
N ASP A 198 -16.43 -14.69 -11.91
CA ASP A 198 -16.73 -13.38 -11.28
C ASP A 198 -15.50 -12.53 -10.95
N LEU A 199 -14.32 -12.80 -11.57
CA LEU A 199 -13.21 -11.88 -11.52
C LEU A 199 -13.57 -10.55 -12.19
N GLY A 200 -14.47 -10.62 -13.19
CA GLY A 200 -15.11 -9.47 -13.77
C GLY A 200 -14.40 -8.90 -14.99
N LYS A 201 -14.57 -7.61 -15.20
CA LYS A 201 -14.02 -6.90 -16.36
C LYS A 201 -13.50 -5.54 -15.94
N ASN A 202 -12.48 -5.08 -16.62
CA ASN A 202 -11.99 -3.71 -16.52
C ASN A 202 -11.60 -3.16 -17.89
N GLY A 203 -11.67 -1.85 -18.02
CA GLY A 203 -11.25 -1.15 -19.20
C GLY A 203 -10.68 0.21 -18.86
N MET A 204 -9.64 0.61 -19.59
CA MET A 204 -9.01 1.92 -19.48
C MET A 204 -8.77 2.48 -20.87
N ILE A 205 -8.94 3.80 -20.99
CA ILE A 205 -8.45 4.59 -22.11
C ILE A 205 -7.67 5.77 -21.59
N ALA A 206 -6.52 6.06 -22.20
CA ALA A 206 -5.71 7.21 -21.92
C ALA A 206 -5.28 7.89 -23.22
N LEU A 207 -5.32 9.20 -23.21
CA LEU A 207 -4.93 10.07 -24.32
C LEU A 207 -3.78 10.93 -23.83
N ALA A 208 -2.70 11.04 -24.62
CA ALA A 208 -1.60 11.92 -24.30
C ALA A 208 -1.18 12.74 -25.52
N GLY A 209 -0.68 13.94 -25.25
CA GLY A 209 -0.10 14.80 -26.26
C GLY A 209 1.11 15.55 -25.71
N LYS A 210 2.10 15.81 -26.55
CA LYS A 210 3.28 16.59 -26.24
C LYS A 210 3.60 17.53 -27.37
N VAL A 211 3.79 18.80 -27.06
CA VAL A 211 4.15 19.83 -28.02
C VAL A 211 5.38 20.59 -27.52
N ASP A 212 6.22 20.96 -28.47
CA ASP A 212 7.35 21.83 -28.17
C ASP A 212 6.81 23.27 -28.01
N VAL A 213 7.24 23.94 -26.97
CA VAL A 213 6.85 25.31 -26.63
C VAL A 213 8.11 26.08 -26.25
N LEU A 214 8.11 27.38 -26.51
CA LEU A 214 9.30 28.22 -26.34
C LEU A 214 10.50 27.67 -27.19
N GLU A 215 11.70 28.16 -26.96
CA GLU A 215 12.88 27.75 -27.76
C GLU A 215 13.38 26.33 -27.39
N SER A 216 13.24 25.92 -26.13
CA SER A 216 13.78 24.63 -25.63
C SER A 216 12.81 23.92 -24.67
N GLY A 217 11.57 24.33 -24.64
CA GLY A 217 10.56 23.83 -23.72
C GLY A 217 9.61 22.83 -24.33
N SER A 218 8.82 22.16 -23.49
CA SER A 218 7.76 21.28 -23.92
C SER A 218 6.55 21.36 -22.97
N LEU A 219 5.37 21.11 -23.54
CA LEU A 219 4.12 20.96 -22.82
C LEU A 219 3.54 19.58 -23.12
N GLY A 220 3.45 18.74 -22.09
CA GLY A 220 2.82 17.43 -22.15
C GLY A 220 1.48 17.44 -21.43
N SER A 221 0.50 16.70 -21.95
CA SER A 221 -0.79 16.50 -21.28
C SER A 221 -1.26 15.07 -21.40
N LEU A 222 -1.94 14.58 -20.37
CA LEU A 222 -2.52 13.25 -20.28
C LEU A 222 -3.92 13.34 -19.68
N LEU A 223 -4.86 12.61 -20.26
CA LEU A 223 -6.19 12.35 -19.70
C LEU A 223 -6.45 10.85 -19.75
N ALA A 224 -6.90 10.28 -18.66
CA ALA A 224 -7.19 8.85 -18.55
C ALA A 224 -8.50 8.61 -17.81
N PHE A 225 -9.21 7.59 -18.26
CA PHE A 225 -10.42 7.06 -17.63
C PHE A 225 -10.30 5.54 -17.51
N SER A 226 -10.71 5.01 -16.38
CA SER A 226 -10.79 3.56 -16.15
C SER A 226 -12.10 3.21 -15.44
N LYS A 227 -12.67 2.07 -15.80
CA LYS A 227 -13.86 1.50 -15.16
C LYS A 227 -13.71 0.01 -15.02
N SER A 228 -14.09 -0.48 -13.86
CA SER A 228 -14.05 -1.90 -13.53
C SER A 228 -15.39 -2.39 -12.97
N SER A 229 -15.63 -3.67 -13.08
CA SER A 229 -16.73 -4.36 -12.42
C SER A 229 -16.22 -5.72 -11.94
N ILE A 230 -16.14 -5.89 -10.64
CA ILE A 230 -15.57 -7.06 -9.97
C ILE A 230 -16.59 -7.57 -8.96
N SER A 231 -16.82 -8.88 -8.90
CA SER A 231 -17.72 -9.51 -7.93
C SER A 231 -16.96 -10.46 -7.02
N GLN A 232 -17.45 -10.61 -5.81
CA GLN A 232 -16.97 -11.63 -4.86
C GLN A 232 -17.85 -12.90 -4.87
N ASN A 233 -18.79 -13.00 -5.80
CA ASN A 233 -19.63 -14.19 -5.96
C ASN A 233 -18.96 -15.25 -6.85
N TYR A 234 -17.79 -15.68 -6.46
CA TYR A 234 -16.99 -16.64 -7.23
C TYR A 234 -17.15 -18.08 -6.74
N ARG A 235 -16.81 -19.01 -7.61
CA ARG A 235 -16.67 -20.42 -7.28
C ARG A 235 -15.29 -20.69 -6.69
N ARG A 236 -15.25 -21.33 -5.53
CA ARG A 236 -14.02 -21.77 -4.85
C ARG A 236 -13.44 -23.03 -5.50
N GLY A 237 -12.22 -23.40 -5.14
CA GLY A 237 -11.56 -24.60 -5.67
C GLY A 237 -12.28 -25.92 -5.35
N ASN A 238 -13.06 -25.97 -4.28
CA ASN A 238 -13.90 -27.12 -3.91
C ASN A 238 -15.26 -27.13 -4.64
N GLY A 239 -15.56 -26.15 -5.48
CA GLY A 239 -16.81 -26.05 -6.23
C GLY A 239 -17.93 -25.28 -5.55
N THR A 240 -17.82 -24.92 -4.25
CA THR A 240 -18.82 -24.11 -3.54
C THR A 240 -18.75 -22.65 -4.00
N MET A 241 -19.85 -21.91 -3.83
CA MET A 241 -19.90 -20.48 -4.16
C MET A 241 -19.49 -19.64 -2.95
N ALA A 242 -18.79 -18.54 -3.18
CA ALA A 242 -18.48 -17.58 -2.13
C ALA A 242 -19.76 -16.95 -1.54
N SER A 243 -20.79 -16.76 -2.37
CA SER A 243 -22.11 -16.25 -1.97
C SER A 243 -22.94 -17.21 -1.11
N ASP A 244 -22.51 -18.46 -0.95
CA ASP A 244 -23.15 -19.38 0.01
C ASP A 244 -22.98 -18.88 1.45
N SER A 245 -21.99 -18.03 1.68
CA SER A 245 -21.82 -17.30 2.93
C SER A 245 -22.59 -15.99 2.91
N ALA A 246 -23.35 -15.70 3.97
CA ALA A 246 -24.04 -14.44 4.14
C ALA A 246 -23.07 -13.23 4.16
N TYR A 247 -21.83 -13.43 4.59
CA TYR A 247 -20.80 -12.39 4.65
C TYR A 247 -20.24 -11.97 3.30
N MET A 248 -20.34 -12.85 2.31
CA MET A 248 -19.83 -12.62 0.95
C MET A 248 -20.92 -12.24 -0.05
N GLN A 249 -22.18 -12.23 0.40
CA GLN A 249 -23.30 -11.88 -0.47
C GLN A 249 -23.31 -10.42 -0.85
N GLY A 250 -23.56 -10.14 -2.12
CA GLY A 250 -23.73 -8.79 -2.64
C GLY A 250 -22.45 -7.96 -2.74
N LEU A 251 -21.28 -8.54 -2.52
CA LEU A 251 -20.00 -7.84 -2.69
C LEU A 251 -19.68 -7.65 -4.16
N LYS A 252 -20.09 -6.52 -4.71
CA LYS A 252 -19.74 -6.05 -6.06
C LYS A 252 -19.02 -4.72 -5.95
N ASN A 253 -17.90 -4.61 -6.63
CA ASN A 253 -17.10 -3.41 -6.75
C ASN A 253 -17.26 -2.83 -8.15
N HIS A 254 -17.56 -1.54 -8.24
CA HIS A 254 -17.68 -0.81 -9.48
C HIS A 254 -16.78 0.43 -9.50
N PRO A 255 -15.45 0.25 -9.37
CA PRO A 255 -14.57 1.40 -9.35
C PRO A 255 -14.55 2.11 -10.71
N GLU A 256 -14.61 3.43 -10.63
CA GLU A 256 -14.37 4.36 -11.73
C GLU A 256 -13.23 5.28 -11.34
N SER A 257 -12.27 5.47 -12.23
CA SER A 257 -11.12 6.32 -11.98
C SER A 257 -10.89 7.29 -13.12
N TYR A 258 -10.57 8.52 -12.75
CA TYR A 258 -10.23 9.61 -13.67
C TYR A 258 -8.84 10.13 -13.30
N MET A 259 -8.04 10.45 -14.29
CA MET A 259 -6.74 11.06 -14.08
C MET A 259 -6.43 12.07 -15.18
N GLY A 260 -5.84 13.20 -14.78
CA GLY A 260 -5.29 14.20 -15.70
C GLY A 260 -3.93 14.64 -15.20
N LYS A 261 -2.98 14.80 -16.11
CA LYS A 261 -1.65 15.36 -15.83
C LYS A 261 -1.31 16.40 -16.88
N ILE A 262 -0.63 17.46 -16.44
CA ILE A 262 -0.04 18.49 -17.31
C ILE A 262 1.40 18.67 -16.85
N ALA A 263 2.35 18.44 -17.74
CA ALA A 263 3.78 18.64 -17.51
C ALA A 263 4.27 19.78 -18.40
N PHE A 264 4.73 20.85 -17.79
CA PHE A 264 5.29 22.01 -18.47
C PHE A 264 6.77 22.12 -18.16
N LYS A 265 7.61 22.02 -19.19
CA LYS A 265 9.05 22.23 -19.14
C LYS A 265 9.35 23.51 -19.93
N PRO A 266 9.49 24.67 -19.28
CA PRO A 266 9.80 25.91 -19.98
C PRO A 266 11.19 25.92 -20.64
N ASN A 267 12.12 25.16 -20.05
CA ASN A 267 13.49 24.95 -20.49
C ASN A 267 14.01 23.61 -19.98
N GLN A 268 15.30 23.29 -20.20
CA GLN A 268 15.92 22.04 -19.75
C GLN A 268 16.09 21.94 -18.23
N ASP A 269 16.11 23.06 -17.53
CA ASP A 269 16.41 23.13 -16.10
C ASP A 269 15.15 23.06 -15.22
N SER A 270 13.98 23.34 -15.77
CA SER A 270 12.75 23.52 -15.00
C SER A 270 11.62 22.61 -15.48
N GLU A 271 10.92 21.98 -14.56
CA GLU A 271 9.72 21.22 -14.83
C GLU A 271 8.63 21.53 -13.79
N PHE A 272 7.39 21.66 -14.24
CA PHE A 272 6.20 21.82 -13.43
C PHE A 272 5.20 20.74 -13.86
N LYS A 273 4.74 19.92 -12.91
CA LYS A 273 3.75 18.88 -13.16
C LYS A 273 2.53 19.09 -12.27
N LEU A 274 1.38 19.37 -12.88
CA LEU A 274 0.09 19.39 -12.21
C LEU A 274 -0.61 18.08 -12.47
N SER A 275 -1.08 17.41 -11.40
CA SER A 275 -1.79 16.14 -11.50
C SER A 275 -3.09 16.18 -10.71
N GLY A 276 -4.12 15.57 -11.26
CA GLY A 276 -5.40 15.35 -10.61
C GLY A 276 -5.85 13.93 -10.85
N ARG A 277 -6.28 13.23 -9.81
CA ARG A 277 -6.90 11.91 -9.91
C ARG A 277 -8.11 11.81 -9.01
N GLN A 278 -9.11 11.05 -9.45
CA GLN A 278 -10.29 10.72 -8.66
C GLN A 278 -10.59 9.23 -8.80
N TYR A 279 -10.88 8.60 -7.69
CA TYR A 279 -11.35 7.22 -7.58
C TYR A 279 -12.75 7.25 -6.95
N LYS A 280 -13.69 6.57 -7.59
CA LYS A 280 -15.03 6.34 -7.07
C LYS A 280 -15.32 4.86 -7.04
N ASN A 281 -15.95 4.41 -5.98
CA ASN A 281 -16.40 3.03 -5.87
C ASN A 281 -17.73 2.96 -5.12
N SER A 282 -18.68 2.27 -5.70
CA SER A 282 -19.95 1.96 -5.06
C SER A 282 -19.97 0.49 -4.71
N LEU A 283 -20.04 0.18 -3.45
CA LEU A 283 -20.12 -1.17 -2.91
C LEU A 283 -21.05 -1.20 -1.70
N VAL A 284 -21.56 -2.33 -1.45
CA VAL A 284 -22.50 -2.73 -0.40
C VAL A 284 -22.90 -1.60 0.54
N GLY A 285 -23.92 -0.83 0.18
CA GLY A 285 -24.51 0.21 1.03
C GLY A 285 -23.63 1.43 1.28
N ARG A 286 -22.53 1.60 0.54
CA ARG A 286 -21.69 2.80 0.67
C ARG A 286 -21.07 3.24 -0.64
N ASN A 287 -20.81 4.53 -0.75
CA ASN A 287 -20.03 5.14 -1.80
C ASN A 287 -18.71 5.66 -1.25
N ILE A 288 -17.62 5.39 -1.96
CA ILE A 288 -16.29 5.93 -1.68
C ILE A 288 -15.95 6.88 -2.82
N ASP A 289 -15.54 8.10 -2.46
CA ASP A 289 -14.99 9.10 -3.39
C ASP A 289 -13.66 9.61 -2.84
N SER A 290 -12.58 9.40 -3.58
CA SER A 290 -11.24 9.84 -3.21
C SER A 290 -10.63 10.67 -4.33
N ALA A 291 -10.32 11.92 -4.05
CA ALA A 291 -9.69 12.83 -4.99
C ALA A 291 -8.33 13.29 -4.46
N THR A 292 -7.33 13.31 -5.34
CA THR A 292 -5.99 13.85 -5.06
C THR A 292 -5.60 14.85 -6.14
N TYR A 293 -5.11 16.00 -5.71
CA TYR A 293 -4.52 17.02 -6.58
C TYR A 293 -3.09 17.30 -6.09
N SER A 294 -2.13 17.35 -7.00
CA SER A 294 -0.74 17.62 -6.65
C SER A 294 -0.09 18.55 -7.66
N LEU A 295 0.83 19.37 -7.16
CA LEU A 295 1.78 20.16 -7.93
C LEU A 295 3.18 19.71 -7.54
N GLU A 296 3.91 19.23 -8.52
CA GLU A 296 5.32 18.91 -8.44
C GLU A 296 6.12 19.93 -9.28
N SER A 297 7.27 20.35 -8.78
CA SER A 297 8.17 21.21 -9.52
C SER A 297 9.60 20.80 -9.25
N SER A 298 10.43 20.82 -10.28
CA SER A 298 11.86 20.65 -10.17
C SER A 298 12.59 21.78 -10.87
N TYR A 299 13.71 22.21 -10.26
CA TYR A 299 14.63 23.18 -10.82
C TYR A 299 16.05 22.68 -10.66
N ARG A 300 16.69 22.35 -11.82
CA ARG A 300 18.04 21.75 -11.91
C ARG A 300 18.89 22.56 -12.88
N PRO A 301 19.37 23.74 -12.47
CA PRO A 301 20.30 24.49 -13.28
C PRO A 301 21.63 23.73 -13.38
N GLN A 302 22.50 24.13 -14.30
CA GLN A 302 23.86 23.59 -14.42
C GLN A 302 24.73 23.98 -13.21
N SER A 303 24.36 23.49 -12.04
CA SER A 303 24.97 23.78 -10.75
C SER A 303 25.06 22.54 -9.88
N ASP A 304 26.22 22.28 -9.31
CA ASP A 304 26.39 21.18 -8.35
C ASP A 304 25.67 21.41 -7.02
N TRP A 305 25.25 22.64 -6.74
CA TRP A 305 24.65 23.04 -5.46
C TRP A 305 23.14 23.03 -5.47
N ILE A 306 22.50 23.07 -6.65
CA ILE A 306 21.07 23.27 -6.78
C ILE A 306 20.45 22.16 -7.63
N ASP A 307 19.62 21.34 -7.00
CA ASP A 307 18.66 20.41 -7.58
C ASP A 307 17.44 20.45 -6.67
N LEU A 308 16.61 21.49 -6.88
CA LEU A 308 15.48 21.82 -6.02
C LEU A 308 14.25 21.04 -6.48
N LYS A 309 13.62 20.36 -5.54
CA LYS A 309 12.35 19.65 -5.77
C LYS A 309 11.30 20.12 -4.78
N PHE A 310 10.11 20.30 -5.29
CA PHE A 310 8.93 20.72 -4.54
C PHE A 310 7.76 19.82 -4.88
N LEU A 311 7.03 19.36 -3.87
CA LEU A 311 5.78 18.62 -4.02
C LEU A 311 4.77 19.15 -3.01
N THR A 312 3.60 19.54 -3.47
CA THR A 312 2.45 19.78 -2.60
C THR A 312 1.23 19.02 -3.11
N ALA A 313 0.44 18.50 -2.19
CA ALA A 313 -0.74 17.73 -2.55
C ALA A 313 -1.87 17.91 -1.54
N VAL A 314 -3.09 17.80 -2.05
CA VAL A 314 -4.33 17.70 -1.25
C VAL A 314 -5.02 16.40 -1.63
N THR A 315 -5.32 15.57 -0.64
CA THR A 315 -6.16 14.38 -0.81
C THR A 315 -7.41 14.53 0.04
N GLU A 316 -8.56 14.26 -0.53
CA GLU A 316 -9.83 14.19 0.17
C GLU A 316 -10.51 12.87 -0.16
N THR A 317 -10.82 12.08 0.88
CA THR A 317 -11.57 10.84 0.74
C THR A 317 -12.83 10.92 1.58
N LYS A 318 -13.96 10.69 0.95
CA LYS A 318 -15.30 10.65 1.58
C LYS A 318 -15.88 9.26 1.42
N GLN A 319 -16.53 8.78 2.48
CA GLN A 319 -17.35 7.58 2.45
C GLN A 319 -18.76 7.96 2.91
N ASP A 320 -19.76 7.69 2.09
CA ASP A 320 -21.16 7.88 2.40
C ASP A 320 -21.81 6.52 2.58
N PHE A 321 -22.44 6.30 3.72
CA PHE A 321 -23.10 5.06 4.08
C PHE A 321 -24.62 5.26 3.90
N HIS A 322 -25.24 4.34 3.16
CA HIS A 322 -26.67 4.37 2.89
C HIS A 322 -27.44 3.55 3.95
N ASP A 323 -28.75 3.73 3.99
CA ASP A 323 -29.67 3.01 4.89
C ASP A 323 -29.62 1.49 4.71
N ASP A 324 -29.33 1.01 3.48
CA ASP A 324 -29.14 -0.39 3.17
C ASP A 324 -27.74 -0.94 3.50
N ALA A 325 -26.85 -0.10 3.99
CA ALA A 325 -25.51 -0.52 4.40
C ALA A 325 -25.55 -1.54 5.54
N LYS A 326 -26.63 -1.56 6.32
CA LYS A 326 -26.82 -2.40 7.51
C LYS A 326 -25.60 -2.40 8.44
N LEU A 327 -24.87 -1.33 8.41
CA LEU A 327 -23.79 -1.00 9.32
C LEU A 327 -24.40 -0.24 10.47
N TRP A 328 -24.95 -0.95 11.37
CA TRP A 328 -25.78 -0.59 12.51
C TRP A 328 -25.63 0.83 13.08
N THR A 329 -24.46 1.43 12.96
CA THR A 329 -24.14 2.75 13.52
C THR A 329 -23.76 3.79 12.48
N LEU A 330 -23.67 3.41 11.21
CA LEU A 330 -23.22 4.29 10.12
C LEU A 330 -24.27 4.51 9.03
N GLU A 331 -25.46 3.91 9.17
CA GLU A 331 -26.57 4.18 8.24
C GLU A 331 -26.79 5.70 8.14
N ASP A 332 -26.85 6.20 6.92
CA ASP A 332 -26.98 7.62 6.58
C ASP A 332 -25.86 8.53 7.13
N ALA A 333 -24.77 7.96 7.60
CA ALA A 333 -23.61 8.71 8.06
C ALA A 333 -22.59 8.94 6.93
N SER A 334 -21.72 9.89 7.12
CA SER A 334 -20.53 10.03 6.28
C SER A 334 -19.25 10.20 7.09
N THR A 335 -18.16 9.69 6.53
CA THR A 335 -16.80 9.92 7.06
C THR A 335 -15.95 10.61 6.02
N LYS A 336 -15.09 11.52 6.47
CA LYS A 336 -14.23 12.31 5.61
C LYS A 336 -12.82 12.38 6.15
N ASN A 337 -11.86 12.08 5.28
CA ASN A 337 -10.44 12.31 5.52
C ASN A 337 -9.94 13.37 4.56
N LYS A 338 -9.28 14.41 5.08
CA LYS A 338 -8.62 15.44 4.28
C LYS A 338 -7.19 15.58 4.71
N MET A 339 -6.27 15.33 3.81
CA MET A 339 -4.84 15.46 3.99
C MET A 339 -4.29 16.56 3.08
N TRP A 340 -3.40 17.38 3.62
CA TRP A 340 -2.53 18.28 2.88
C TRP A 340 -1.08 17.95 3.22
N MET A 341 -0.23 17.91 2.20
CA MET A 341 1.20 17.75 2.35
C MET A 341 1.97 18.82 1.56
N PHE A 342 3.15 19.09 2.05
CA PHE A 342 4.16 19.96 1.44
C PHE A 342 5.53 19.32 1.66
N ASP A 343 6.30 19.17 0.61
CA ASP A 343 7.70 18.73 0.65
C ASP A 343 8.56 19.66 -0.21
N LEU A 344 9.65 20.11 0.36
CA LEU A 344 10.65 20.91 -0.34
C LEU A 344 12.02 20.37 0.01
N ASN A 345 12.79 20.02 -1.00
CA ASN A 345 14.16 19.55 -0.80
C ASN A 345 15.11 20.08 -1.88
N ASN A 346 16.38 20.08 -1.53
CA ASN A 346 17.47 20.38 -2.46
C ASN A 346 18.53 19.28 -2.38
N THR A 347 19.12 18.93 -3.50
CA THR A 347 20.28 18.04 -3.58
C THR A 347 21.51 18.82 -4.05
N SER A 348 22.56 18.76 -3.25
CA SER A 348 23.87 19.32 -3.60
C SER A 348 24.85 18.18 -3.90
N ARG A 349 25.69 18.38 -4.93
CA ARG A 349 26.73 17.44 -5.37
C ARG A 349 28.11 18.00 -5.01
N PHE A 350 28.97 17.13 -4.59
CA PHE A 350 30.36 17.48 -4.31
C PHE A 350 31.29 16.42 -4.87
N GLU A 351 32.30 16.82 -5.60
CA GLU A 351 33.33 15.92 -6.16
C GLU A 351 34.73 16.49 -5.86
N SER A 352 35.59 15.64 -5.32
CA SER A 352 37.00 15.97 -5.07
C SER A 352 37.88 14.74 -5.15
N GLY A 353 38.61 14.59 -6.24
CA GLY A 353 39.45 13.43 -6.51
C GLY A 353 38.65 12.14 -6.59
N LYS A 354 38.87 11.22 -5.63
CA LYS A 354 38.12 9.93 -5.52
C LYS A 354 36.87 10.04 -4.67
N LEU A 355 36.60 11.17 -4.06
CA LEU A 355 35.45 11.39 -3.20
C LEU A 355 34.34 12.04 -3.99
N SER A 356 33.16 11.43 -4.00
CA SER A 356 31.93 12.07 -4.43
C SER A 356 30.88 12.01 -3.34
N ALA A 357 30.07 13.05 -3.22
CA ALA A 357 29.00 13.13 -2.25
C ALA A 357 27.74 13.75 -2.85
N LEU A 358 26.59 13.17 -2.50
CA LEU A 358 25.27 13.74 -2.73
C LEU A 358 24.65 14.05 -1.37
N LEU A 359 24.15 15.27 -1.19
CA LEU A 359 23.51 15.71 0.04
C LEU A 359 22.12 16.21 -0.30
N THR A 360 21.08 15.45 0.09
CA THR A 360 19.69 15.85 -0.06
C THR A 360 19.15 16.29 1.30
N TYR A 361 18.70 17.51 1.40
CA TYR A 361 18.13 18.07 2.62
C TYR A 361 16.79 18.73 2.33
N GLY A 362 15.84 18.54 3.27
CA GLY A 362 14.50 19.01 3.01
C GLY A 362 13.63 19.16 4.25
N VAL A 363 12.45 19.72 3.99
CA VAL A 363 11.38 19.89 4.96
C VAL A 363 10.09 19.27 4.42
N ASN A 364 9.41 18.53 5.28
CA ASN A 364 8.11 17.95 4.97
C ASN A 364 7.09 18.37 6.02
N LEU A 365 5.90 18.77 5.58
CA LEU A 365 4.76 19.09 6.42
C LEU A 365 3.55 18.25 5.98
N MET A 366 2.90 17.57 6.93
CA MET A 366 1.65 16.86 6.69
C MET A 366 0.58 17.31 7.69
N ARG A 367 -0.61 17.59 7.19
CA ARG A 367 -1.79 17.97 7.95
C ARG A 367 -2.94 17.05 7.56
N ASN A 368 -3.37 16.22 8.48
CA ASN A 368 -4.40 15.23 8.24
C ASN A 368 -5.56 15.43 9.20
N LYS A 369 -6.77 15.55 8.66
CA LYS A 369 -8.00 15.74 9.42
C LYS A 369 -9.00 14.64 9.08
N TYR A 370 -9.48 13.99 10.11
CA TYR A 370 -10.61 13.06 10.07
C TYR A 370 -11.83 13.72 10.67
N SER A 371 -12.95 13.58 9.99
CA SER A 371 -14.25 14.06 10.47
C SER A 371 -15.34 13.08 10.07
N ARG A 372 -16.45 13.14 10.77
CA ARG A 372 -17.65 12.39 10.47
C ARG A 372 -18.85 13.34 10.52
N ASP A 373 -19.89 12.96 9.79
CA ASP A 373 -21.19 13.57 9.81
C ASP A 373 -22.21 12.47 10.10
N LEU A 374 -22.96 12.62 11.17
CA LEU A 374 -23.95 11.65 11.66
C LEU A 374 -25.33 12.25 11.52
N PRO A 375 -26.36 11.48 11.14
CA PRO A 375 -27.74 11.94 11.14
C PRO A 375 -28.18 12.43 12.54
N GLU A 376 -29.06 13.43 12.58
CA GLU A 376 -29.53 14.05 13.81
C GLU A 376 -30.23 13.02 14.72
N SER A 377 -30.96 12.05 14.15
CA SER A 377 -31.59 10.94 14.85
C SER A 377 -30.61 10.01 15.58
N LYS A 378 -29.34 9.99 15.16
CA LYS A 378 -28.28 9.15 15.75
C LYS A 378 -27.32 9.94 16.63
N ASN A 379 -27.42 11.27 16.63
CA ASN A 379 -26.65 12.13 17.54
C ASN A 379 -27.18 12.09 18.99
N ASN A 380 -28.43 11.74 19.18
CA ASN A 380 -29.07 11.70 20.50
C ASN A 380 -28.99 10.34 21.21
N ASP A 381 -28.79 9.24 20.44
CA ASP A 381 -28.72 7.86 20.95
C ASP A 381 -27.30 7.30 21.01
N GLY A 382 -26.36 8.10 21.47
CA GLY A 382 -24.99 7.64 21.59
C GLY A 382 -24.08 8.13 20.47
N ALA A 383 -23.84 9.45 20.42
CA ALA A 383 -22.73 10.03 19.65
C ALA A 383 -21.40 9.31 19.91
N ILE A 384 -21.31 8.60 21.02
CA ILE A 384 -20.19 7.78 21.45
C ILE A 384 -20.18 6.44 20.73
N ARG A 385 -21.30 5.74 20.60
CA ARG A 385 -21.41 4.46 19.85
C ARG A 385 -20.97 4.64 18.41
N ASN A 386 -21.33 5.75 17.81
CA ASN A 386 -20.99 6.07 16.43
C ASN A 386 -19.56 6.56 16.25
N ALA A 387 -18.85 6.87 17.32
CA ALA A 387 -17.44 7.29 17.23
C ALA A 387 -16.51 6.15 16.77
N ALA A 388 -16.91 4.89 16.99
CA ALA A 388 -16.15 3.70 16.63
C ALA A 388 -15.77 3.65 15.17
N PHE A 389 -16.71 3.96 14.32
CA PHE A 389 -16.61 3.71 12.89
C PHE A 389 -16.17 4.93 12.09
N GLY A 390 -16.06 6.06 12.76
CA GLY A 390 -15.62 7.31 12.14
C GLY A 390 -14.85 8.15 13.15
N PRO A 391 -13.61 7.80 13.50
CA PRO A 391 -12.82 8.60 14.43
C PRO A 391 -12.66 10.02 13.91
N ALA A 392 -12.78 10.99 14.83
CA ALA A 392 -12.61 12.40 14.50
C ALA A 392 -11.36 12.95 15.20
N GLY A 393 -10.55 13.69 14.47
CA GLY A 393 -9.33 14.27 15.02
C GLY A 393 -8.38 14.78 13.95
N LYS A 394 -7.23 15.26 14.40
CA LYS A 394 -6.18 15.82 13.53
C LYS A 394 -4.83 15.19 13.86
N GLN A 395 -4.08 14.84 12.83
CA GLN A 395 -2.71 14.40 12.92
C GLN A 395 -1.84 15.35 12.10
N ASN A 396 -0.85 15.97 12.73
CA ASN A 396 0.12 16.84 12.08
C ASN A 396 1.50 16.23 12.22
N ILE A 397 2.26 16.22 11.14
CA ILE A 397 3.65 15.77 11.12
C ILE A 397 4.48 16.86 10.46
N ASP A 398 5.53 17.33 11.15
CA ASP A 398 6.51 18.25 10.63
C ASP A 398 7.87 17.57 10.72
N SER A 399 8.62 17.55 9.63
CA SER A 399 9.88 16.83 9.58
C SER A 399 10.96 17.64 8.85
N LEU A 400 12.18 17.51 9.35
CA LEU A 400 13.40 17.91 8.67
C LEU A 400 14.20 16.66 8.37
N TYR A 401 14.81 16.59 7.21
CA TYR A 401 15.63 15.45 6.85
C TYR A 401 16.90 15.86 6.09
N LEU A 402 17.94 15.05 6.30
CA LEU A 402 19.21 15.10 5.58
C LEU A 402 19.56 13.67 5.18
N ASP A 403 19.62 13.41 3.88
CA ASP A 403 20.05 12.14 3.30
C ASP A 403 21.37 12.37 2.56
N THR A 404 22.34 11.49 2.74
CA THR A 404 23.64 11.64 2.11
C THR A 404 24.12 10.34 1.50
N GLU A 405 24.74 10.42 0.34
CA GLU A 405 25.52 9.35 -0.27
C GLU A 405 26.96 9.82 -0.43
N TRP A 406 27.88 9.05 0.11
CA TRP A 406 29.33 9.28 0.01
C TRP A 406 29.99 8.12 -0.69
N LYS A 407 30.73 8.37 -1.75
CA LYS A 407 31.51 7.35 -2.45
C LYS A 407 32.99 7.68 -2.36
N TYR A 408 33.78 6.69 -1.98
CA TYR A 408 35.24 6.78 -1.97
C TYR A 408 35.87 5.43 -2.35
N GLY A 409 36.43 5.35 -3.52
CA GLY A 409 36.96 4.11 -4.08
C GLY A 409 35.88 3.02 -4.12
N ILE A 410 36.10 1.91 -3.42
CA ILE A 410 35.14 0.79 -3.35
C ILE A 410 34.00 0.99 -2.34
N PHE A 411 34.07 2.04 -1.52
CA PHE A 411 33.13 2.27 -0.42
C PHE A 411 32.00 3.19 -0.85
N THR A 412 30.78 2.84 -0.50
CA THR A 412 29.61 3.71 -0.57
C THR A 412 28.93 3.76 0.80
N LEU A 413 28.84 4.95 1.38
CA LEU A 413 28.11 5.18 2.62
C LEU A 413 26.86 5.99 2.34
N ASN A 414 25.69 5.39 2.50
CA ASN A 414 24.41 6.08 2.53
C ASN A 414 24.06 6.36 3.98
N SER A 415 23.88 7.62 4.35
CA SER A 415 23.47 7.98 5.70
C SER A 415 22.31 8.96 5.70
N SER A 416 21.56 8.97 6.79
CA SER A 416 20.38 9.78 6.90
C SER A 416 20.08 10.18 8.32
N LEU A 417 19.49 11.36 8.46
CA LEU A 417 19.03 11.90 9.73
C LEU A 417 17.67 12.55 9.54
N HIS A 418 16.63 11.94 10.10
CA HIS A 418 15.27 12.47 10.07
C HIS A 418 14.85 12.93 11.47
N TYR A 419 14.44 14.18 11.59
CA TYR A 419 13.83 14.73 12.79
C TYR A 419 12.37 15.01 12.54
N SER A 420 11.47 14.43 13.34
CA SER A 420 10.03 14.58 13.17
C SER A 420 9.36 15.03 14.47
N ARG A 421 8.45 15.99 14.32
CA ARG A 421 7.47 16.37 15.32
C ARG A 421 6.12 15.81 14.94
N TYR A 422 5.56 14.98 15.80
CA TYR A 422 4.22 14.43 15.69
C TYR A 422 3.28 15.17 16.61
N GLN A 423 2.10 15.53 16.13
CA GLN A 423 1.03 16.09 16.97
C GLN A 423 -0.30 15.43 16.65
N LEU A 424 -0.98 14.95 17.67
CA LEU A 424 -2.31 14.38 17.58
C LEU A 424 -3.28 15.22 18.43
N LYS A 425 -4.41 15.62 17.84
CA LYS A 425 -5.43 16.43 18.45
C LYS A 425 -6.81 15.84 18.23
N GLY A 426 -7.66 15.92 19.22
CA GLY A 426 -9.05 15.54 19.15
C GLY A 426 -9.76 15.73 20.50
N TYR A 427 -11.00 15.35 20.55
CA TYR A 427 -11.82 15.43 21.75
C TYR A 427 -12.41 14.05 22.04
N LYS A 428 -12.29 13.60 23.29
CA LYS A 428 -13.00 12.45 23.81
C LYS A 428 -14.25 12.98 24.53
N PRO A 429 -15.46 12.66 24.04
CA PRO A 429 -16.68 13.04 24.74
C PRO A 429 -16.84 12.27 26.06
N GLU A 430 -17.66 12.77 26.93
CA GLU A 430 -18.13 12.06 28.10
C GLU A 430 -18.87 10.78 27.72
N CYS A 431 -18.76 9.71 28.50
CA CYS A 431 -19.52 8.50 28.28
C CYS A 431 -20.99 8.72 28.62
N ASP A 432 -21.89 8.20 27.81
CA ASP A 432 -23.30 8.16 28.13
C ASP A 432 -23.53 7.24 29.34
N SER A 433 -24.55 7.53 30.14
CA SER A 433 -24.89 6.74 31.33
C SER A 433 -25.15 5.26 31.00
N ASP A 434 -25.73 5.02 29.81
CA ASP A 434 -26.07 3.68 29.33
C ASP A 434 -24.87 2.92 28.70
N ASP A 435 -23.78 3.64 28.38
CA ASP A 435 -22.58 3.11 27.75
C ASP A 435 -21.35 3.08 28.68
N MET A 436 -21.53 3.37 29.96
CA MET A 436 -20.41 3.41 30.92
C MET A 436 -19.63 2.11 31.00
N ASP A 437 -20.25 0.98 30.63
CA ASP A 437 -19.67 -0.35 30.65
C ASP A 437 -18.67 -0.59 29.49
N TYR A 438 -18.63 0.27 28.48
CA TYR A 438 -17.82 0.06 27.26
C TYR A 438 -16.95 1.25 26.88
N CYS A 439 -16.97 2.30 27.68
CA CYS A 439 -16.33 3.59 27.42
C CYS A 439 -15.36 3.97 28.52
N PHE A 440 -14.10 4.30 28.18
CA PHE A 440 -13.08 4.65 29.15
C PHE A 440 -12.16 5.78 28.65
N PRO A 441 -11.79 6.73 29.53
CA PRO A 441 -12.39 7.07 30.83
C PRO A 441 -13.79 7.65 30.66
N SER A 442 -14.59 7.67 31.74
CA SER A 442 -16.00 8.11 31.68
C SER A 442 -16.17 9.60 31.37
N PHE A 443 -15.20 10.43 31.71
CA PHE A 443 -15.27 11.88 31.50
C PHE A 443 -14.75 12.34 30.14
N GLY A 444 -15.26 13.49 29.67
CA GLY A 444 -14.80 14.13 28.43
C GLY A 444 -13.53 14.95 28.66
N PHE A 445 -12.64 14.97 27.63
CA PHE A 445 -11.43 15.76 27.68
C PHE A 445 -10.80 16.00 26.29
N ASP A 446 -10.02 17.06 26.20
CA ASP A 446 -9.24 17.37 25.01
C ASP A 446 -7.93 16.58 24.98
N VAL A 447 -7.64 16.00 23.81
CA VAL A 447 -6.36 15.36 23.51
C VAL A 447 -5.52 16.30 22.65
N ASN A 448 -4.33 16.62 23.13
CA ASN A 448 -3.32 17.37 22.37
C ASN A 448 -1.93 16.83 22.73
N LYS A 449 -1.53 15.76 22.05
CA LYS A 449 -0.25 15.07 22.30
C LYS A 449 0.78 15.47 21.27
N LYS A 450 1.99 15.77 21.74
CA LYS A 450 3.15 16.08 20.90
C LYS A 450 4.28 15.13 21.25
N HIS A 451 4.95 14.60 20.22
CA HIS A 451 6.14 13.76 20.34
C HIS A 451 7.20 14.19 19.35
N TYR A 452 8.42 13.96 19.70
CA TYR A 452 9.59 14.28 18.87
C TYR A 452 10.42 13.03 18.72
N LYS A 453 10.89 12.76 17.50
CA LYS A 453 11.75 11.61 17.18
C LYS A 453 12.87 12.01 16.28
N LEU A 454 14.07 11.49 16.57
CA LEU A 454 15.24 11.56 15.72
C LEU A 454 15.54 10.13 15.22
N ASN A 455 15.61 9.96 13.91
CA ASN A 455 15.77 8.68 13.25
C ASN A 455 17.05 8.70 12.40
N PRO A 456 18.21 8.30 12.96
CA PRO A 456 19.43 8.09 12.19
C PRO A 456 19.40 6.76 11.44
N SER A 457 20.00 6.73 10.25
CA SER A 457 20.29 5.51 9.52
C SER A 457 21.62 5.59 8.80
N ALA A 458 22.26 4.44 8.58
CA ALA A 458 23.47 4.33 7.79
C ALA A 458 23.52 2.94 7.11
N THR A 459 23.93 2.94 5.84
CA THR A 459 24.24 1.72 5.06
C THR A 459 25.62 1.88 4.47
N LEU A 460 26.53 0.98 4.82
CA LEU A 460 27.87 0.92 4.26
C LEU A 460 27.94 -0.26 3.28
N ALA A 461 28.32 0.01 2.06
CA ALA A 461 28.48 -0.97 1.00
C ALA A 461 29.93 -0.97 0.47
N PHE A 462 30.33 -2.13 -0.04
CA PHE A 462 31.68 -2.36 -0.56
C PHE A 462 31.57 -2.95 -1.97
N GLN A 463 32.02 -2.25 -2.99
CA GLN A 463 32.11 -2.78 -4.35
C GLN A 463 33.39 -3.59 -4.46
N VAL A 464 33.34 -4.87 -4.03
CA VAL A 464 34.54 -5.75 -3.94
C VAL A 464 35.04 -6.08 -5.34
N VAL A 465 34.14 -6.40 -6.24
CA VAL A 465 34.32 -6.55 -7.69
C VAL A 465 33.08 -5.97 -8.38
N ASP A 466 33.15 -5.74 -9.69
CA ASP A 466 32.09 -5.02 -10.41
C ASP A 466 30.69 -5.64 -10.26
N TRP A 467 30.61 -6.93 -10.06
CA TRP A 467 29.36 -7.69 -9.94
C TRP A 467 28.93 -8.02 -8.51
N PHE A 468 29.78 -7.75 -7.47
CA PHE A 468 29.49 -8.17 -6.08
C PHE A 468 29.66 -7.03 -5.08
N GLN A 469 28.55 -6.71 -4.40
CA GLN A 469 28.46 -5.60 -3.45
C GLN A 469 27.85 -6.06 -2.11
N PRO A 470 28.64 -6.52 -1.12
CA PRO A 470 28.17 -6.72 0.24
C PRO A 470 27.89 -5.39 0.94
N PHE A 471 26.93 -5.41 1.90
CA PHE A 471 26.60 -4.24 2.70
C PHE A 471 26.14 -4.59 4.11
N VAL A 472 26.26 -3.61 5.00
CA VAL A 472 25.71 -3.63 6.35
C VAL A 472 24.90 -2.36 6.58
N SER A 473 23.79 -2.47 7.33
CA SER A 473 22.93 -1.31 7.61
C SER A 473 22.53 -1.26 9.08
N TYR A 474 22.43 -0.03 9.57
CA TYR A 474 21.68 0.33 10.77
C TYR A 474 20.60 1.31 10.41
N LYS A 475 19.35 1.06 10.81
CA LYS A 475 18.21 1.91 10.50
C LYS A 475 17.37 2.12 11.74
N GLN A 476 17.07 3.37 12.05
CA GLN A 476 16.07 3.70 13.05
C GLN A 476 14.88 4.37 12.39
N THR A 477 13.68 3.88 12.69
CA THR A 477 12.42 4.41 12.16
C THR A 477 11.44 4.64 13.31
N SER A 478 10.48 5.53 13.11
CA SER A 478 9.42 5.78 14.09
C SER A 478 8.11 6.13 13.40
N ARG A 479 7.01 5.79 14.09
CA ARG A 479 5.65 6.08 13.67
C ARG A 479 4.85 6.63 14.84
N SER A 480 4.11 7.71 14.63
CA SER A 480 3.17 8.24 15.59
C SER A 480 1.90 7.38 15.64
N PRO A 481 1.21 7.27 16.80
CA PRO A 481 -0.17 6.85 16.81
C PRO A 481 -0.99 7.69 15.82
N ASN A 482 -1.97 7.09 15.17
CA ASN A 482 -2.90 7.79 14.30
C ASN A 482 -4.21 8.13 15.06
N VAL A 483 -5.12 8.83 14.38
CA VAL A 483 -6.40 9.23 14.98
C VAL A 483 -7.24 8.03 15.40
N GLN A 484 -7.20 6.96 14.60
CA GLN A 484 -7.91 5.73 14.88
C GLN A 484 -7.41 5.02 16.15
N GLU A 485 -6.10 4.89 16.29
CA GLU A 485 -5.49 4.24 17.45
C GLU A 485 -5.72 5.05 18.74
N MET A 486 -5.75 6.38 18.63
CA MET A 486 -6.00 7.26 19.77
C MET A 486 -7.47 7.28 20.18
N PHE A 487 -8.38 7.40 19.21
CA PHE A 487 -9.82 7.50 19.42
C PHE A 487 -10.50 6.21 18.97
N ASN A 488 -9.93 5.09 19.40
CA ASN A 488 -10.48 3.79 19.08
C ASN A 488 -11.75 3.57 19.89
N THR A 489 -12.72 2.99 19.23
CA THR A 489 -13.95 2.64 19.88
C THR A 489 -14.26 1.18 19.63
N SER A 490 -14.82 0.55 20.62
CA SER A 490 -15.55 -0.68 20.46
C SER A 490 -16.99 -0.39 20.00
N ARG A 491 -17.73 -1.42 19.71
CA ARG A 491 -19.15 -1.38 19.35
C ARG A 491 -20.00 -0.42 20.20
N ASN A 492 -19.64 -0.21 21.46
CA ASN A 492 -20.47 0.44 22.47
C ASN A 492 -19.83 1.68 23.10
N GLY A 493 -18.70 2.16 22.65
CA GLY A 493 -18.15 3.37 23.24
C GLY A 493 -16.74 3.75 22.78
N LEU A 494 -16.40 5.01 22.99
CA LEU A 494 -15.11 5.59 22.68
C LEU A 494 -14.16 5.48 23.85
N SER A 495 -13.17 4.62 23.76
CA SER A 495 -12.10 4.54 24.75
C SER A 495 -10.84 5.21 24.23
N VAL A 496 -10.22 6.05 25.05
CA VAL A 496 -9.04 6.82 24.66
C VAL A 496 -7.91 6.59 25.66
N ASN A 497 -6.75 6.18 25.16
CA ASN A 497 -5.53 6.16 25.93
C ASN A 497 -4.66 7.39 25.63
N PRO A 498 -4.69 8.44 26.45
CA PRO A 498 -3.91 9.66 26.21
C PRO A 498 -2.41 9.47 26.43
N PHE A 499 -1.95 8.29 26.86
CA PHE A 499 -0.55 7.99 27.16
C PHE A 499 0.16 7.23 26.02
N LEU A 500 -0.50 7.05 24.88
CA LEU A 500 0.12 6.42 23.72
C LEU A 500 1.40 7.14 23.28
N LYS A 501 2.42 6.34 23.03
CA LYS A 501 3.75 6.78 22.57
C LYS A 501 3.98 6.32 21.12
N PRO A 502 4.79 7.07 20.34
CA PRO A 502 5.22 6.63 19.03
C PRO A 502 6.02 5.32 19.10
N GLU A 503 5.72 4.39 18.21
CA GLU A 503 6.53 3.20 17.95
C GLU A 503 7.89 3.61 17.43
N SER A 504 8.93 2.85 17.80
CA SER A 504 10.29 3.05 17.30
C SER A 504 10.96 1.71 17.03
N ALA A 505 11.43 1.51 15.80
CA ALA A 505 12.16 0.32 15.38
C ALA A 505 13.64 0.63 15.19
N LYS A 506 14.50 -0.29 15.66
CA LYS A 506 15.95 -0.32 15.37
C LYS A 506 16.22 -1.60 14.60
N THR A 507 16.66 -1.46 13.36
CA THR A 507 16.88 -2.57 12.44
C THR A 507 18.35 -2.63 12.05
N TYR A 508 18.94 -3.80 12.16
CA TYR A 508 20.26 -4.13 11.64
C TYR A 508 20.11 -5.05 10.46
N GLU A 509 20.85 -4.79 9.40
CA GLU A 509 20.84 -5.63 8.20
C GLU A 509 22.28 -5.98 7.79
N ILE A 510 22.44 -7.18 7.28
CA ILE A 510 23.61 -7.62 6.52
C ILE A 510 23.12 -8.27 5.24
N GLY A 511 23.72 -7.91 4.13
CA GLY A 511 23.28 -8.42 2.85
C GLY A 511 24.33 -8.23 1.76
N PHE A 512 23.98 -8.67 0.57
CA PHE A 512 24.77 -8.45 -0.62
C PHE A 512 23.90 -8.34 -1.86
N ASN A 513 24.44 -7.67 -2.86
CA ASN A 513 23.91 -7.60 -4.22
C ASN A 513 24.90 -8.31 -5.16
N ILE A 514 24.33 -9.01 -6.13
CA ILE A 514 25.01 -9.46 -7.35
C ILE A 514 24.29 -8.83 -8.53
N HIS A 515 25.04 -8.20 -9.41
CA HIS A 515 24.53 -7.65 -10.67
C HIS A 515 25.60 -7.87 -11.75
N GLN A 516 25.30 -8.73 -12.70
CA GLN A 516 26.26 -9.19 -13.69
C GLN A 516 25.59 -9.37 -15.05
N ASP A 517 26.22 -8.80 -16.07
CA ASP A 517 25.85 -9.02 -17.47
C ASP A 517 26.66 -10.19 -18.07
N ASN A 518 26.11 -10.87 -19.08
CA ASN A 518 26.74 -11.94 -19.85
C ASN A 518 27.23 -13.11 -18.98
N VAL A 519 26.33 -13.65 -18.13
CA VAL A 519 26.64 -14.72 -17.17
C VAL A 519 26.58 -16.11 -17.77
N LEU A 520 25.49 -16.45 -18.45
CA LEU A 520 25.20 -17.77 -19.05
C LEU A 520 25.14 -17.67 -20.58
N LEU A 521 24.59 -16.59 -21.09
CA LEU A 521 24.37 -16.33 -22.50
C LEU A 521 24.89 -14.94 -22.86
N ASN A 522 25.10 -14.68 -24.14
CA ASN A 522 25.34 -13.31 -24.60
C ASN A 522 24.06 -12.48 -24.40
N ASN A 523 24.20 -11.27 -23.96
CA ASN A 523 23.10 -10.34 -23.70
C ASN A 523 22.13 -10.80 -22.57
N ASP A 524 22.58 -11.60 -21.61
CA ASP A 524 21.82 -11.87 -20.41
C ASP A 524 22.26 -10.95 -19.27
N ILE A 525 21.39 -10.85 -18.26
CA ILE A 525 21.62 -10.09 -17.04
C ILE A 525 21.12 -10.90 -15.83
N LEU A 526 21.96 -10.98 -14.81
CA LEU A 526 21.64 -11.62 -13.52
C LEU A 526 21.64 -10.59 -12.40
N GLY A 527 20.58 -10.57 -11.64
CA GLY A 527 20.47 -9.86 -10.38
C GLY A 527 20.15 -10.81 -9.23
N LEU A 528 20.89 -10.74 -8.13
CA LEU A 528 20.59 -11.46 -6.90
C LEU A 528 20.83 -10.53 -5.71
N LYS A 529 19.86 -10.48 -4.80
CA LYS A 529 19.95 -9.77 -3.54
C LYS A 529 19.57 -10.71 -2.41
N ALA A 530 20.40 -10.79 -1.37
CA ALA A 530 20.07 -11.49 -0.15
C ALA A 530 20.31 -10.58 1.06
N VAL A 531 19.36 -10.57 2.00
CA VAL A 531 19.39 -9.71 3.19
C VAL A 531 18.94 -10.52 4.40
N TYR A 532 19.73 -10.51 5.46
CA TYR A 532 19.28 -10.86 6.80
C TYR A 532 18.97 -9.57 7.56
N PHE A 533 17.83 -9.51 8.22
CA PHE A 533 17.44 -8.38 9.06
C PHE A 533 17.08 -8.82 10.48
N ASN A 534 17.33 -7.93 11.44
CA ASN A 534 16.92 -8.06 12.83
C ASN A 534 16.46 -6.72 13.37
N SER A 535 15.16 -6.60 13.61
CA SER A 535 14.49 -5.40 14.09
C SER A 535 13.99 -5.58 15.51
N ARG A 536 14.16 -4.54 16.33
CA ARG A 536 13.62 -4.44 17.69
C ARG A 536 12.73 -3.22 17.79
N ILE A 537 11.45 -3.45 18.02
CA ILE A 537 10.42 -2.41 18.03
C ILE A 537 10.06 -2.14 19.49
N LYS A 538 10.21 -0.89 19.91
CA LYS A 538 9.82 -0.40 21.22
C LYS A 538 8.47 0.32 21.12
N ASP A 539 7.68 0.26 22.20
CA ASP A 539 6.38 0.92 22.30
C ASP A 539 5.40 0.46 21.19
N TYR A 540 5.45 -0.83 20.80
CA TYR A 540 4.58 -1.41 19.77
C TYR A 540 3.12 -1.23 20.15
N LEU A 541 2.32 -0.65 19.25
CA LEU A 541 0.90 -0.38 19.47
C LEU A 541 0.06 -1.61 19.13
N TYR A 542 -0.85 -1.98 20.02
CA TYR A 542 -1.83 -3.03 19.73
C TYR A 542 -3.13 -2.76 20.47
N ASN A 543 -4.20 -3.34 19.98
CA ASN A 543 -5.52 -3.25 20.59
C ASN A 543 -5.64 -4.28 21.71
N LEU A 544 -6.19 -3.89 22.85
CA LEU A 544 -6.38 -4.73 24.01
C LEU A 544 -7.82 -4.62 24.49
N SER A 545 -8.48 -5.77 24.66
CA SER A 545 -9.73 -5.86 25.39
C SER A 545 -9.45 -5.94 26.89
N LEU A 546 -10.07 -5.07 27.65
CA LEU A 546 -9.96 -5.03 29.10
C LEU A 546 -11.33 -5.23 29.72
N TYR A 547 -11.35 -5.92 30.86
CA TYR A 547 -12.53 -6.09 31.70
C TYR A 547 -12.32 -5.29 32.96
N GLY A 548 -13.26 -4.41 33.30
CA GLY A 548 -13.25 -3.62 34.54
C GLY A 548 -14.14 -4.28 35.62
N CYS A 549 -13.63 -4.49 36.80
CA CYS A 549 -14.36 -5.00 37.95
C CYS A 549 -14.41 -3.92 39.03
N GLY A 550 -15.38 -3.00 38.94
CA GLY A 550 -15.41 -1.87 39.86
C GLY A 550 -14.13 -1.01 39.75
N PRO A 551 -13.46 -0.64 40.84
CA PRO A 551 -12.24 0.18 40.78
C PRO A 551 -10.99 -0.59 40.33
N THR A 552 -11.07 -1.90 40.05
CA THR A 552 -9.95 -2.75 39.62
C THR A 552 -10.21 -3.38 38.27
N VAL A 553 -9.13 -3.66 37.55
CA VAL A 553 -9.19 -4.34 36.25
C VAL A 553 -9.13 -5.85 36.48
N CYS A 554 -10.14 -6.59 36.00
CA CYS A 554 -10.15 -8.05 36.03
C CYS A 554 -9.36 -8.62 34.84
N ARG A 555 -8.61 -9.67 35.09
CA ARG A 555 -7.90 -10.41 34.04
C ARG A 555 -8.73 -11.56 33.46
N ASN A 556 -9.75 -12.05 34.15
CA ASN A 556 -10.54 -13.20 33.76
C ASN A 556 -12.04 -12.86 33.61
N SER A 557 -12.67 -13.39 32.57
CA SER A 557 -14.09 -13.23 32.32
C SER A 557 -14.97 -13.99 33.33
N SER A 558 -14.44 -14.99 34.05
CA SER A 558 -15.16 -15.76 35.07
C SER A 558 -15.49 -14.98 36.35
N ASP A 559 -14.71 -13.91 36.63
CA ASP A 559 -14.94 -13.05 37.80
C ASP A 559 -15.91 -11.89 37.52
N ALA A 560 -16.45 -11.86 36.30
CA ALA A 560 -17.04 -10.69 35.70
C ALA A 560 -18.55 -10.82 35.48
N THR A 561 -19.30 -11.17 36.50
CA THR A 561 -20.79 -11.09 36.44
C THR A 561 -21.34 -9.68 36.24
N ASN A 562 -20.49 -8.64 36.39
CA ASN A 562 -20.79 -7.23 36.10
C ASN A 562 -19.55 -6.51 35.52
N ALA A 563 -18.79 -7.11 34.60
CA ALA A 563 -17.57 -6.52 34.10
C ALA A 563 -17.82 -5.54 32.97
N ILE A 564 -17.22 -4.38 33.13
CA ILE A 564 -17.06 -3.37 32.07
C ILE A 564 -16.07 -3.91 31.04
N GLN A 565 -16.51 -4.08 29.79
CA GLN A 565 -15.63 -4.48 28.68
C GLN A 565 -15.37 -3.30 27.78
N PHE A 566 -14.10 -2.90 27.62
CA PHE A 566 -13.72 -1.87 26.68
C PHE A 566 -12.46 -2.25 25.89
N GLN A 567 -12.35 -1.73 24.69
CA GLN A 567 -11.21 -1.91 23.83
C GLN A 567 -10.41 -0.62 23.74
N ILE A 568 -9.10 -0.74 23.87
CA ILE A 568 -8.20 0.41 23.91
C ILE A 568 -6.86 0.05 23.29
N TYR A 569 -6.25 0.99 22.58
CA TYR A 569 -4.88 0.83 22.15
C TYR A 569 -3.90 1.09 23.29
N VAL A 570 -2.87 0.26 23.38
CA VAL A 570 -1.81 0.37 24.37
C VAL A 570 -0.44 0.16 23.69
N ASN A 571 0.61 0.65 24.34
CA ASN A 571 1.96 0.30 23.95
C ASN A 571 2.37 -1.00 24.64
N HIS A 572 2.90 -1.97 23.88
CA HIS A 572 3.42 -3.21 24.43
C HIS A 572 4.61 -2.94 25.37
N PRO A 573 4.63 -3.49 26.59
CA PRO A 573 5.67 -3.18 27.57
C PRO A 573 7.03 -3.71 27.17
N GLU A 574 7.07 -4.83 26.42
CA GLU A 574 8.30 -5.44 25.93
C GLU A 574 8.62 -5.03 24.50
N LYS A 575 9.89 -5.18 24.12
CA LYS A 575 10.31 -4.96 22.74
C LYS A 575 9.86 -6.11 21.86
N VAL A 576 9.10 -5.81 20.84
CA VAL A 576 8.79 -6.76 19.76
C VAL A 576 10.05 -7.00 18.94
N LYS A 577 10.37 -8.28 18.75
CA LYS A 577 11.49 -8.74 17.92
C LYS A 577 10.94 -9.20 16.58
N ASN A 578 11.56 -8.76 15.49
CA ASN A 578 11.21 -9.15 14.15
C ASN A 578 12.49 -9.37 13.34
N ARG A 579 12.71 -10.61 12.87
CA ARG A 579 13.94 -11.00 12.18
C ARG A 579 13.66 -11.96 11.04
N GLY A 580 14.50 -11.96 10.04
CA GLY A 580 14.27 -12.84 8.91
C GLY A 580 15.30 -12.74 7.80
N TRP A 581 15.01 -13.49 6.75
CA TRP A 581 15.77 -13.55 5.50
C TRP A 581 14.89 -13.14 4.34
N GLU A 582 15.47 -12.39 3.43
CA GLU A 582 14.87 -11.96 2.18
C GLU A 582 15.84 -12.27 1.05
N VAL A 583 15.35 -12.93 -0.01
CA VAL A 583 16.14 -13.23 -1.21
C VAL A 583 15.33 -12.83 -2.42
N GLU A 584 15.94 -12.09 -3.33
CA GLU A 584 15.38 -11.72 -4.63
C GLU A 584 16.34 -12.14 -5.74
N LEU A 585 15.81 -12.76 -6.77
CA LEU A 585 16.51 -13.19 -7.96
C LEU A 585 15.81 -12.63 -9.19
N ALA A 586 16.55 -12.08 -10.11
CA ALA A 586 16.10 -11.80 -11.47
C ALA A 586 17.17 -12.26 -12.45
N TYR A 587 16.75 -12.96 -13.46
CA TYR A 587 17.58 -13.33 -14.62
C TYR A 587 16.78 -13.05 -15.86
N ASP A 588 17.38 -12.39 -16.82
CA ASP A 588 16.76 -12.11 -18.12
C ASP A 588 17.75 -12.36 -19.26
N SER A 589 17.26 -13.01 -20.31
CA SER A 589 17.99 -13.26 -21.54
C SER A 589 17.08 -13.05 -22.74
N ASP A 590 17.63 -13.17 -23.93
CA ASP A 590 16.83 -13.09 -25.15
C ASP A 590 15.79 -14.21 -25.28
N ALA A 591 16.00 -15.36 -24.63
CA ALA A 591 15.17 -16.55 -24.76
C ALA A 591 14.24 -16.80 -23.59
N PHE A 592 14.67 -16.51 -22.36
CA PHE A 592 13.90 -16.80 -21.16
C PHE A 592 14.25 -15.85 -20.02
N PHE A 593 13.38 -15.80 -19.01
CA PHE A 593 13.60 -15.05 -17.79
C PHE A 593 13.14 -15.82 -16.54
N VAL A 594 13.74 -15.47 -15.41
CA VAL A 594 13.42 -16.01 -14.10
C VAL A 594 13.31 -14.85 -13.11
N ASN A 595 12.18 -14.73 -12.40
CA ASN A 595 12.04 -13.83 -11.27
C ASN A 595 11.70 -14.64 -10.03
N GLY A 596 12.44 -14.47 -8.96
CA GLY A 596 12.23 -15.20 -7.71
C GLY A 596 12.24 -14.29 -6.50
N SER A 597 11.40 -14.59 -5.52
CA SER A 597 11.44 -13.99 -4.19
C SER A 597 11.21 -15.04 -3.13
N TYR A 598 11.95 -14.95 -2.03
CA TYR A 598 11.74 -15.77 -0.85
C TYR A 598 11.85 -14.89 0.39
N THR A 599 10.93 -15.11 1.32
CA THR A 599 10.92 -14.44 2.62
C THR A 599 10.70 -15.43 3.73
N ARG A 600 11.51 -15.32 4.79
CA ARG A 600 11.28 -15.99 6.05
C ARG A 600 11.34 -14.98 7.17
N THR A 601 10.28 -14.88 7.98
CA THR A 601 10.17 -13.89 9.06
C THR A 601 9.68 -14.55 10.35
N GLU A 602 10.32 -14.22 11.47
CA GLU A 602 9.90 -14.57 12.81
C GLU A 602 9.61 -13.28 13.59
N SER A 603 8.42 -13.18 14.16
CA SER A 603 7.96 -12.02 14.93
C SER A 603 7.42 -12.44 16.29
N THR A 604 7.70 -11.61 17.32
CA THR A 604 7.08 -11.71 18.65
C THR A 604 6.00 -10.65 18.84
N ALA A 605 5.44 -10.09 17.75
CA ALA A 605 4.35 -9.13 17.84
C ALA A 605 3.15 -9.76 18.56
N PRO A 606 2.54 -9.05 19.52
CA PRO A 606 1.38 -9.56 20.22
C PRO A 606 0.21 -9.74 19.24
N THR A 607 -0.54 -10.80 19.46
CA THR A 607 -1.86 -10.98 18.89
C THR A 607 -2.89 -10.59 19.94
N SER A 608 -4.02 -10.07 19.53
CA SER A 608 -5.04 -9.56 20.46
C SER A 608 -6.38 -10.23 20.21
N LYS A 609 -7.03 -10.69 21.30
CA LYS A 609 -8.43 -11.15 21.23
C LYS A 609 -9.39 -10.00 20.90
N GLY A 610 -9.04 -8.75 21.23
CA GLY A 610 -9.76 -7.56 20.82
C GLY A 610 -9.79 -7.37 19.30
N ALA A 611 -8.89 -8.02 18.58
CA ALA A 611 -8.88 -8.11 17.12
C ALA A 611 -9.76 -9.25 16.58
N THR A 612 -10.40 -10.06 17.43
CA THR A 612 -11.28 -11.13 16.98
C THR A 612 -12.65 -10.58 16.59
N ILE A 613 -13.38 -11.35 15.85
CA ILE A 613 -14.60 -11.00 15.14
C ILE A 613 -15.75 -10.58 16.03
N LEU A 614 -15.88 -11.16 17.21
CA LEU A 614 -16.97 -10.84 18.14
C LEU A 614 -16.95 -9.35 18.57
N TYR A 615 -15.74 -8.76 18.60
CA TYR A 615 -15.54 -7.36 19.01
C TYR A 615 -14.52 -6.67 18.11
N GLY A 616 -14.10 -7.37 17.04
CA GLY A 616 -12.93 -7.07 16.26
C GLY A 616 -13.16 -5.95 15.29
N PHE A 617 -12.66 -4.83 15.63
CA PHE A 617 -12.54 -3.72 14.71
C PHE A 617 -11.27 -3.84 13.89
N GLY A 618 -10.93 -5.06 13.48
CA GLY A 618 -10.06 -5.43 12.38
C GLY A 618 -8.69 -4.75 12.27
N THR A 619 -8.28 -4.08 13.33
CA THR A 619 -7.12 -3.20 13.24
C THR A 619 -5.82 -3.90 13.53
N GLU A 620 -5.89 -5.05 14.17
CA GLU A 620 -4.72 -5.84 14.51
C GLU A 620 -4.87 -7.26 13.98
N ALA A 621 -3.75 -7.87 13.69
CA ALA A 621 -3.71 -9.20 13.17
C ALA A 621 -4.22 -10.22 14.18
N TYR A 622 -5.44 -10.65 14.03
CA TYR A 622 -5.89 -11.91 14.61
C TYR A 622 -5.30 -13.11 13.82
N THR A 623 -4.77 -12.87 12.63
CA THR A 623 -3.96 -13.82 11.88
C THR A 623 -2.52 -13.36 11.85
N GLN A 624 -1.59 -14.28 12.06
CA GLN A 624 -0.17 -14.02 11.85
C GLN A 624 0.17 -14.26 10.38
N LEU A 625 1.09 -13.47 9.85
CA LEU A 625 1.69 -13.74 8.55
C LEU A 625 2.36 -15.12 8.53
N PRO A 626 2.38 -15.80 7.37
CA PRO A 626 3.15 -17.02 7.21
C PRO A 626 4.61 -16.78 7.60
N LYS A 627 5.24 -17.78 8.23
CA LYS A 627 6.66 -17.68 8.58
C LYS A 627 7.55 -17.55 7.35
N ASP A 628 7.17 -18.21 6.27
CA ASP A 628 7.87 -18.20 5.00
C ASP A 628 6.90 -18.20 3.83
N TYR A 629 7.28 -17.52 2.77
CA TYR A 629 6.56 -17.49 1.51
C TYR A 629 7.53 -17.16 0.36
N ALA A 630 7.17 -17.60 -0.83
CA ALA A 630 7.99 -17.43 -2.02
C ALA A 630 7.12 -17.25 -3.26
N THR A 631 7.66 -16.54 -4.21
CA THR A 631 7.13 -16.46 -5.58
C THR A 631 8.25 -16.78 -6.56
N LEU A 632 7.98 -17.65 -7.53
CA LEU A 632 8.89 -17.95 -8.64
C LEU A 632 8.13 -17.78 -9.94
N GLU A 633 8.59 -16.89 -10.79
CA GLU A 633 8.11 -16.71 -12.14
C GLU A 633 9.16 -17.22 -13.14
N LEU A 634 8.74 -18.11 -14.02
CA LEU A 634 9.53 -18.63 -15.13
C LEU A 634 8.88 -18.21 -16.43
N GLY A 635 9.64 -17.63 -17.33
CA GLY A 635 9.11 -17.17 -18.61
C GLY A 635 9.99 -17.54 -19.79
N ALA A 636 9.37 -17.77 -20.96
CA ALA A 636 10.02 -17.99 -22.24
C ALA A 636 9.60 -16.93 -23.24
N LYS A 637 10.54 -16.42 -24.01
CA LYS A 637 10.37 -15.44 -25.08
C LYS A 637 10.53 -16.15 -26.43
N LEU A 638 9.46 -16.23 -27.18
CA LEU A 638 9.35 -17.00 -28.43
C LEU A 638 8.97 -16.07 -29.58
N LEU A 639 9.13 -16.54 -30.82
CA LEU A 639 8.72 -15.82 -32.03
C LEU A 639 9.34 -14.42 -32.11
N ASP A 640 10.66 -14.33 -31.97
CA ASP A 640 11.39 -13.06 -31.92
C ASP A 640 10.85 -12.10 -30.84
N LYS A 641 10.62 -12.64 -29.63
CA LYS A 641 10.08 -11.93 -28.45
C LYS A 641 8.65 -11.40 -28.64
N LYS A 642 7.93 -11.84 -29.71
CA LYS A 642 6.51 -11.49 -29.88
C LYS A 642 5.61 -12.27 -28.95
N LEU A 643 5.96 -13.52 -28.58
CA LEU A 643 5.20 -14.34 -27.65
C LEU A 643 6.01 -14.55 -26.38
N THR A 644 5.44 -14.10 -25.24
CA THR A 644 5.97 -14.38 -23.92
C THR A 644 5.03 -15.33 -23.20
N LEU A 645 5.55 -16.49 -22.78
CA LEU A 645 4.84 -17.44 -21.92
C LEU A 645 5.44 -17.33 -20.54
N SER A 646 4.62 -17.29 -19.49
CA SER A 646 5.11 -17.33 -18.11
C SER A 646 4.25 -18.20 -17.18
N SER A 647 4.92 -18.76 -16.18
CA SER A 647 4.31 -19.53 -15.08
C SER A 647 4.73 -18.92 -13.76
N ILE A 648 3.77 -18.63 -12.90
CA ILE A 648 4.01 -18.07 -11.57
C ILE A 648 3.65 -19.13 -10.52
N PHE A 649 4.63 -19.55 -9.73
CA PHE A 649 4.48 -20.46 -8.61
C PHE A 649 4.46 -19.65 -7.30
N LYS A 650 3.42 -19.82 -6.49
CA LYS A 650 3.25 -19.14 -5.21
C LYS A 650 3.25 -20.17 -4.09
N TYR A 651 4.28 -20.12 -3.25
CA TYR A 651 4.40 -20.91 -2.04
C TYR A 651 4.05 -20.04 -0.84
N THR A 652 3.27 -20.58 0.08
CA THR A 652 2.92 -19.94 1.35
C THR A 652 3.05 -20.97 2.46
N GLY A 653 3.88 -20.69 3.44
CA GLY A 653 4.11 -21.52 4.61
C GLY A 653 2.96 -21.47 5.62
N LYS A 654 3.18 -22.13 6.76
CA LYS A 654 2.18 -22.20 7.83
C LYS A 654 1.94 -20.83 8.48
N ALA A 655 0.68 -20.50 8.70
CA ALA A 655 0.24 -19.34 9.44
C ALA A 655 -0.64 -19.74 10.63
N LYS A 656 -0.79 -18.86 11.59
CA LYS A 656 -1.63 -19.03 12.77
C LYS A 656 -2.60 -17.89 12.88
N ARG A 657 -3.72 -18.11 13.54
CA ARG A 657 -4.64 -17.07 13.98
C ARG A 657 -4.86 -17.15 15.49
N VAL A 658 -5.42 -16.10 16.04
CA VAL A 658 -5.95 -16.11 17.40
C VAL A 658 -7.25 -16.90 17.39
N GLY A 659 -7.38 -17.88 18.30
CA GLY A 659 -8.61 -18.60 18.53
C GLY A 659 -9.66 -17.71 19.18
N ILE A 660 -10.91 -18.15 19.11
CA ILE A 660 -12.04 -17.42 19.70
C ILE A 660 -12.04 -17.56 21.21
N ASP A 661 -11.68 -18.75 21.69
CA ASP A 661 -11.66 -19.06 23.10
C ASP A 661 -10.30 -18.77 23.74
N LEU A 662 -10.33 -18.58 25.04
CA LEU A 662 -9.15 -18.56 25.90
C LEU A 662 -8.94 -19.96 26.45
N ASP A 663 -7.71 -20.31 26.78
CA ASP A 663 -7.43 -21.55 27.53
C ASP A 663 -7.93 -21.41 29.01
N GLU A 664 -7.83 -22.50 29.77
CA GLU A 664 -8.27 -22.56 31.16
C GLU A 664 -7.58 -21.52 32.06
N ASP A 665 -6.38 -21.06 31.67
CA ASP A 665 -5.59 -20.03 32.35
C ASP A 665 -5.91 -18.61 31.83
N GLY A 666 -6.83 -18.46 30.88
CA GLY A 666 -7.20 -17.17 30.28
C GLY A 666 -6.21 -16.67 29.21
N ASN A 667 -5.32 -17.52 28.70
CA ASN A 667 -4.40 -17.15 27.65
C ASN A 667 -5.04 -17.28 26.25
N ILE A 668 -4.51 -16.53 25.30
CA ILE A 668 -4.93 -16.58 23.91
C ILE A 668 -4.54 -17.91 23.27
N ILE A 669 -5.53 -18.67 22.83
CA ILE A 669 -5.29 -19.88 22.02
C ILE A 669 -4.92 -19.45 20.58
N HIS A 670 -3.88 -20.07 20.03
CA HIS A 670 -3.47 -19.90 18.64
C HIS A 670 -3.85 -21.13 17.84
N GLU A 671 -4.72 -20.94 16.88
CA GLU A 671 -5.13 -21.99 15.93
C GLU A 671 -4.23 -22.00 14.69
N GLN A 672 -3.88 -23.18 14.22
CA GLN A 672 -3.15 -23.36 12.97
C GLN A 672 -4.11 -23.21 11.79
N LEU A 673 -3.83 -22.27 10.89
CA LEU A 673 -4.56 -22.16 9.63
C LEU A 673 -4.29 -23.38 8.73
N PRO A 674 -5.25 -23.75 7.87
CA PRO A 674 -5.06 -24.82 6.90
C PRO A 674 -3.82 -24.59 6.03
N ASN A 675 -3.14 -25.66 5.65
CA ASN A 675 -1.98 -25.55 4.76
C ASN A 675 -2.42 -25.03 3.38
N ILE A 676 -1.67 -24.05 2.87
CA ILE A 676 -1.88 -23.51 1.53
C ILE A 676 -1.05 -24.35 0.55
N PRO A 677 -1.67 -25.01 -0.45
CA PRO A 677 -0.92 -25.71 -1.50
C PRO A 677 -0.17 -24.69 -2.38
N VAL A 678 0.84 -25.14 -3.11
CA VAL A 678 1.46 -24.29 -4.13
C VAL A 678 0.42 -23.91 -5.17
N ILE A 679 0.25 -22.60 -5.39
CA ILE A 679 -0.68 -22.04 -6.36
C ILE A 679 0.11 -21.71 -7.63
N ILE A 680 -0.42 -22.12 -8.77
CA ILE A 680 0.24 -21.95 -10.06
C ILE A 680 -0.68 -21.12 -10.97
N ASP A 681 -0.13 -20.04 -11.53
CA ASP A 681 -0.77 -19.23 -12.57
C ASP A 681 0.04 -19.34 -13.88
N LEU A 682 -0.66 -19.37 -15.01
CA LEU A 682 -0.06 -19.41 -16.34
C LEU A 682 -0.51 -18.19 -17.14
N TYR A 683 0.40 -17.58 -17.89
CA TYR A 683 0.11 -16.44 -18.74
C TYR A 683 0.79 -16.55 -20.10
N ALA A 684 0.17 -15.97 -21.11
CA ALA A 684 0.72 -15.77 -22.42
C ALA A 684 0.39 -14.36 -22.93
N ASN A 685 1.41 -13.64 -23.37
CA ASN A 685 1.30 -12.31 -23.94
C ASN A 685 1.83 -12.33 -25.36
N TYR A 686 1.01 -11.96 -26.34
CA TYR A 686 1.35 -11.97 -27.77
C TYR A 686 1.29 -10.57 -28.37
N LYS A 687 2.45 -10.04 -28.77
CA LYS A 687 2.58 -8.79 -29.50
C LYS A 687 2.26 -9.05 -30.97
N VAL A 688 1.01 -8.78 -31.37
CA VAL A 688 0.58 -8.94 -32.76
C VAL A 688 1.38 -7.98 -33.66
N ASN A 689 1.52 -6.74 -33.23
CA ASN A 689 2.33 -5.70 -33.85
C ASN A 689 2.68 -4.62 -32.81
N LYS A 690 3.27 -3.48 -33.23
CA LYS A 690 3.59 -2.36 -32.34
C LYS A 690 2.37 -1.70 -31.67
N HIS A 691 1.17 -1.93 -32.18
CA HIS A 691 -0.07 -1.33 -31.72
C HIS A 691 -0.96 -2.25 -30.89
N LEU A 692 -0.83 -3.57 -31.01
CA LEU A 692 -1.73 -4.53 -30.39
C LEU A 692 -0.97 -5.64 -29.65
N THR A 693 -1.25 -5.78 -28.36
CA THR A 693 -0.83 -6.92 -27.56
C THR A 693 -2.06 -7.65 -27.02
N LEU A 694 -2.13 -8.95 -27.25
CA LEU A 694 -3.14 -9.84 -26.69
C LEU A 694 -2.56 -10.56 -25.48
N LYS A 695 -3.38 -10.73 -24.44
CA LYS A 695 -2.98 -11.33 -23.16
C LYS A 695 -4.00 -12.39 -22.78
N VAL A 696 -3.53 -13.58 -22.40
CA VAL A 696 -4.37 -14.64 -21.85
C VAL A 696 -3.74 -15.17 -20.57
N GLY A 697 -4.55 -15.70 -19.67
CA GLY A 697 -4.05 -16.26 -18.43
C GLY A 697 -5.00 -17.29 -17.83
N VAL A 698 -4.46 -18.13 -16.97
CA VAL A 698 -5.19 -19.06 -16.11
C VAL A 698 -4.62 -18.95 -14.72
N GLN A 699 -5.40 -18.40 -13.81
CA GLN A 699 -5.03 -18.27 -12.40
C GLN A 699 -5.51 -19.51 -11.64
N ASN A 700 -4.73 -19.96 -10.64
CA ASN A 700 -5.00 -21.16 -9.86
C ASN A 700 -5.32 -22.37 -10.79
N VAL A 701 -4.40 -22.66 -11.70
CA VAL A 701 -4.60 -23.68 -12.77
C VAL A 701 -4.96 -25.04 -12.22
N MET A 702 -4.48 -25.39 -11.03
CA MET A 702 -4.77 -26.67 -10.35
C MET A 702 -6.12 -26.65 -9.61
N ASN A 703 -6.87 -25.55 -9.67
CA ASN A 703 -8.15 -25.36 -8.98
C ASN A 703 -8.10 -25.70 -7.48
N ARG A 704 -7.04 -25.25 -6.79
CA ARG A 704 -6.85 -25.51 -5.37
C ARG A 704 -7.81 -24.66 -4.54
N ASN A 705 -8.42 -25.29 -3.53
CA ASN A 705 -9.15 -24.57 -2.49
C ASN A 705 -8.19 -24.21 -1.38
N TYR A 706 -8.09 -22.94 -1.01
CA TYR A 706 -7.20 -22.46 0.03
C TYR A 706 -7.69 -21.18 0.66
N LEU A 707 -7.21 -20.91 1.86
CA LEU A 707 -7.50 -19.73 2.65
C LEU A 707 -6.20 -18.95 2.85
N ASP A 708 -6.19 -17.71 2.38
CA ASP A 708 -5.02 -16.85 2.55
C ASP A 708 -4.90 -16.35 4.01
N ALA A 709 -3.68 -16.28 4.54
CA ALA A 709 -3.43 -16.01 5.96
C ALA A 709 -4.05 -14.69 6.44
N LEU A 710 -3.82 -13.57 5.73
CA LEU A 710 -4.36 -12.28 6.14
C LEU A 710 -5.82 -12.04 5.70
N ASN A 711 -6.32 -12.89 4.83
CA ASN A 711 -7.70 -12.83 4.36
C ASN A 711 -8.59 -13.91 5.03
N ALA A 712 -8.07 -14.58 6.05
CA ALA A 712 -8.75 -15.56 6.84
C ALA A 712 -9.69 -14.89 7.85
N TYR A 713 -10.81 -14.36 7.34
CA TYR A 713 -11.85 -13.84 8.21
C TYR A 713 -12.59 -15.00 8.86
N ASN A 714 -12.87 -14.86 10.13
CA ASN A 714 -13.72 -15.77 10.84
C ASN A 714 -15.13 -15.20 10.90
N SER A 715 -16.11 -16.05 10.87
CA SER A 715 -17.47 -15.70 11.16
C SER A 715 -17.77 -16.03 12.62
N SER A 716 -18.45 -15.12 13.28
CA SER A 716 -18.99 -15.35 14.61
C SER A 716 -20.40 -15.93 14.60
N SER A 717 -20.95 -16.21 13.41
CA SER A 717 -22.30 -16.77 13.33
C SER A 717 -22.28 -18.26 13.62
N SER A 718 -23.33 -18.72 14.30
CA SER A 718 -23.57 -20.15 14.58
C SER A 718 -23.68 -21.02 13.31
N GLU A 719 -23.92 -20.39 12.15
CA GLU A 719 -24.01 -21.09 10.86
C GLU A 719 -22.63 -21.50 10.29
N GLU A 720 -21.56 -20.95 10.82
CA GLU A 720 -20.20 -21.23 10.39
C GLU A 720 -19.36 -21.97 11.42
N TYR A 721 -19.89 -22.18 12.60
CA TYR A 721 -19.35 -23.08 13.60
C TYR A 721 -19.86 -24.48 13.34
N ASP A 722 -18.96 -25.39 13.10
CA ASP A 722 -19.27 -26.81 12.95
C ASP A 722 -19.08 -27.48 14.32
N SER A 723 -20.21 -27.72 15.02
CA SER A 723 -20.20 -28.35 16.34
C SER A 723 -19.70 -29.80 16.31
N ASP A 724 -19.77 -30.46 15.15
CA ASP A 724 -19.36 -31.86 15.02
C ASP A 724 -17.85 -32.01 14.92
N THR A 725 -17.18 -30.97 14.42
CA THR A 725 -15.71 -30.95 14.28
C THR A 725 -15.02 -29.95 15.20
N ASP A 726 -15.80 -29.20 16.02
CA ASP A 726 -15.30 -28.11 16.88
C ASP A 726 -14.46 -27.08 16.10
N THR A 727 -14.86 -26.80 14.86
CA THR A 727 -14.13 -25.93 13.96
C THR A 727 -15.03 -24.87 13.34
N TYR A 728 -14.46 -23.68 13.12
CA TYR A 728 -15.11 -22.63 12.35
C TYR A 728 -14.88 -22.84 10.86
N ARG A 729 -15.94 -22.77 10.08
CA ARG A 729 -15.83 -22.78 8.62
C ARG A 729 -15.39 -21.40 8.13
N PHE A 730 -14.31 -21.38 7.38
CA PHE A 730 -13.86 -20.16 6.74
C PHE A 730 -14.59 -19.96 5.42
N THR A 731 -15.25 -18.83 5.30
CA THR A 731 -16.14 -18.54 4.18
C THR A 731 -15.48 -17.76 3.07
N ASN A 732 -14.30 -17.21 3.30
CA ASN A 732 -13.54 -16.39 2.37
C ASN A 732 -12.34 -17.12 1.75
N SER A 733 -12.45 -18.42 1.52
CA SER A 733 -11.47 -19.16 0.71
C SER A 733 -11.28 -18.48 -0.65
N ALA A 734 -10.06 -18.56 -1.14
CA ALA A 734 -9.66 -17.89 -2.37
C ALA A 734 -10.43 -18.40 -3.60
N ARG A 735 -10.46 -17.55 -4.63
CA ARG A 735 -11.08 -17.87 -5.92
C ARG A 735 -10.46 -19.12 -6.52
N GLY A 736 -11.31 -20.04 -7.04
CA GLY A 736 -10.90 -21.22 -7.80
C GLY A 736 -10.29 -20.83 -9.15
N ARG A 737 -10.11 -21.84 -10.02
CA ARG A 737 -9.54 -21.62 -11.36
C ARG A 737 -10.30 -20.51 -12.10
N THR A 738 -9.52 -19.60 -12.68
CA THR A 738 -10.04 -18.42 -13.37
C THR A 738 -9.28 -18.20 -14.67
N TYR A 739 -10.00 -18.08 -15.77
CA TYR A 739 -9.45 -17.76 -17.08
C TYR A 739 -9.53 -16.25 -17.32
N THR A 740 -8.48 -15.67 -17.84
CA THR A 740 -8.37 -14.24 -18.11
C THR A 740 -8.01 -13.96 -19.55
N LEU A 741 -8.59 -12.91 -20.10
CA LEU A 741 -8.31 -12.38 -21.43
C LEU A 741 -8.01 -10.89 -21.31
N GLY A 742 -7.08 -10.38 -22.10
CA GLY A 742 -6.77 -8.98 -22.16
C GLY A 742 -6.33 -8.54 -23.55
N ALA A 743 -6.55 -7.29 -23.84
CA ALA A 743 -6.02 -6.61 -25.01
C ALA A 743 -5.46 -5.25 -24.62
N GLU A 744 -4.29 -4.91 -25.09
CA GLU A 744 -3.68 -3.60 -24.97
C GLU A 744 -3.46 -3.04 -26.38
N VAL A 745 -4.00 -1.85 -26.60
CA VAL A 745 -3.92 -1.15 -27.88
C VAL A 745 -3.23 0.20 -27.65
N ARG A 746 -2.21 0.49 -28.48
CA ARG A 746 -1.43 1.74 -28.41
C ARG A 746 -1.23 2.34 -29.79
N PHE A 747 -1.55 3.64 -29.92
CA PHE A 747 -1.37 4.41 -31.14
C PHE A 747 -0.62 5.70 -30.88
#